data_9e271046ec3c79d4483ff6b6f0a78e2e
#
_entry.id   9e271046ec3c79d4483ff6b6f0a78e2e
#
_cell.length_a   1.000
_cell.length_b   1.000
_cell.length_c   1.000
_cell.angle_alpha   90.00
_cell.angle_beta   90.00
_cell.angle_gamma   90.00
#
_symmetry.space_group_name_H-M   'P 1'
#
loop_
_entity.id
_entity.type
_entity.pdbx_description
1 polymer ?
#
loop_
_entity_poly.entity_id
_entity_poly.type
_entity_poly.pdbx_seq_one_letter_code
_entity_poly.pdbx_strand_id
1 'polypeptide(L)'
;VVRDAAGSPLPNARVVLAEARRSTTTAADGTFTLRGVPAGSYHLDVSLLGYAPAHVEVRVPESGAAVEVAITLTSTPLALEGLNVTASPGGSDPLDVAQSTVQLSGKELDRNLGSSVARTLADQPGISVRYAGPAASTPVIRGLSGDRVLVLQNGSRTGDLSGNSPDHGLTLDPLAAERIEVVRGPASLLYGTSALGGVVNVISSDIPSALPSHLEGYLAGQGESVSSGGAVSGQLTFPLVGRFAASVKGGVRDAGDVRIGGPGRLENSFFRNRHGDLGVGYVGDRLSGGVAGGTYRFDYGLPAAPDAEESGVHLEGHREEVRARTDVTIANRYLTDLRFDGTAQWYTHDEIEESGEIGTTFNLNTQTLGFTARTQLLPNAKGAVGASGLFRQYVATGEEALTPPADNNSGGIFVFQEVPLGGSDDSATVPRLQLGARYDLYRVTTREGDEKFGPARSRDFDQFSASAGVTYPLARGISLAGSVARAFRAPLVEELFSNAFHAAVGTFDRGDPGLDAESNLGAEAVLRTQTGRVSGQAAVYANRIDGYIFPNIIGDTTVVEDDESFVVPLNQFSQADATLRGVEGRVEYAVAPRLVLGALGDVVRGDFVDGGPLPFIPPARLGGSVRWDNGTISAGGEVRHAFAQERVQPGELATDAYTLVGVNFGYNLIRSGQVHTLTFRVDNLLDEEYRDAASRIKEFAPNPGRNFSLVYKLLF
;
A
#
# COMPACT_ATOMS: atom_id res chain seq x y z
N VAL A 1 9.84 2.40 35.01
CA VAL A 1 10.10 0.94 34.89
C VAL A 1 9.01 0.32 34.03
N VAL A 2 9.38 -0.54 33.09
CA VAL A 2 8.45 -1.27 32.24
C VAL A 2 8.46 -2.76 32.59
N ARG A 3 7.29 -3.34 32.81
CA ARG A 3 7.11 -4.75 33.20
C ARG A 3 5.98 -5.39 32.38
N ASP A 4 5.95 -6.71 32.32
CA ASP A 4 4.79 -7.45 31.84
C ASP A 4 3.68 -7.61 32.90
N ALA A 5 2.55 -8.16 32.52
CA ALA A 5 1.43 -8.41 33.44
C ALA A 5 1.76 -9.43 34.55
N ALA A 6 2.83 -10.22 34.41
CA ALA A 6 3.35 -11.12 35.44
C ALA A 6 4.39 -10.46 36.37
N GLY A 7 4.71 -9.18 36.12
CA GLY A 7 5.69 -8.40 36.86
C GLY A 7 7.14 -8.58 36.43
N SER A 8 7.40 -9.36 35.35
CA SER A 8 8.76 -9.54 34.84
C SER A 8 9.23 -8.26 34.11
N PRO A 9 10.51 -7.86 34.27
CA PRO A 9 11.03 -6.69 33.60
C PRO A 9 11.08 -6.90 32.09
N LEU A 10 10.76 -5.84 31.33
CA LEU A 10 10.79 -5.83 29.89
C LEU A 10 11.97 -5.00 29.37
N PRO A 11 13.07 -5.64 28.96
CA PRO A 11 14.21 -4.96 28.34
C PRO A 11 13.88 -4.53 26.89
N ASN A 12 14.61 -3.50 26.41
CA ASN A 12 14.49 -2.97 25.07
C ASN A 12 13.09 -2.43 24.67
N ALA A 13 12.23 -2.15 25.64
CA ALA A 13 11.01 -1.42 25.37
C ALA A 13 11.36 0.02 24.99
N ARG A 14 10.90 0.46 23.84
CA ARG A 14 11.06 1.83 23.35
C ARG A 14 10.13 2.74 24.15
N VAL A 15 10.68 3.79 24.71
CA VAL A 15 9.97 4.79 25.51
C VAL A 15 10.13 6.14 24.82
N VAL A 16 9.04 6.74 24.40
CA VAL A 16 9.01 7.98 23.64
C VAL A 16 8.16 9.02 24.36
N LEU A 17 8.69 10.22 24.49
CA LEU A 17 7.99 11.40 24.96
C LEU A 17 7.89 12.36 23.76
N ALA A 18 6.84 12.20 22.95
CA ALA A 18 6.75 12.83 21.65
C ALA A 18 6.79 14.36 21.71
N GLU A 19 6.07 14.97 22.64
CA GLU A 19 5.99 16.43 22.79
C GLU A 19 7.32 17.04 23.24
N ALA A 20 8.11 16.31 24.06
CA ALA A 20 9.45 16.74 24.45
C ALA A 20 10.54 16.24 23.49
N ARG A 21 10.19 15.48 22.45
CA ARG A 21 11.12 14.84 21.50
C ARG A 21 12.26 14.10 22.20
N ARG A 22 11.91 13.32 23.19
CA ARG A 22 12.83 12.46 23.93
C ARG A 22 12.45 11.01 23.75
N SER A 23 13.44 10.18 23.55
CA SER A 23 13.25 8.74 23.52
C SER A 23 14.40 8.03 24.21
N THR A 24 14.12 6.83 24.70
CA THR A 24 15.11 5.92 25.27
C THR A 24 14.59 4.49 25.12
N THR A 25 15.42 3.51 25.48
CA THR A 25 15.02 2.12 25.61
C THR A 25 15.22 1.64 27.04
N THR A 26 14.43 0.66 27.48
CA THR A 26 14.59 0.07 28.80
C THR A 26 15.84 -0.81 28.89
N ALA A 27 16.53 -0.76 30.02
CA ALA A 27 17.65 -1.64 30.33
C ALA A 27 17.17 -3.08 30.66
N ALA A 28 18.12 -4.01 30.92
CA ALA A 28 17.83 -5.43 31.18
C ALA A 28 16.89 -5.67 32.37
N ASP A 29 16.84 -4.75 33.33
CA ASP A 29 15.96 -4.76 34.49
C ASP A 29 14.62 -4.02 34.27
N GLY A 30 14.33 -3.60 33.01
CA GLY A 30 13.14 -2.84 32.62
C GLY A 30 13.16 -1.37 33.04
N THR A 31 14.28 -0.84 33.58
CA THR A 31 14.39 0.58 33.94
C THR A 31 14.71 1.46 32.73
N PHE A 32 14.26 2.72 32.78
CA PHE A 32 14.62 3.76 31.81
C PHE A 32 14.74 5.12 32.49
N THR A 33 15.45 6.04 31.87
CA THR A 33 15.58 7.42 32.32
C THR A 33 15.54 8.39 31.15
N LEU A 34 14.62 9.36 31.20
CA LEU A 34 14.57 10.50 30.27
C LEU A 34 15.07 11.74 31.05
N ARG A 35 16.12 12.39 30.57
CA ARG A 35 16.73 13.56 31.23
C ARG A 35 16.42 14.83 30.44
N GLY A 36 16.38 15.96 31.18
CA GLY A 36 16.21 17.29 30.59
C GLY A 36 14.84 17.51 30.01
N VAL A 37 13.79 16.91 30.58
CA VAL A 37 12.40 17.15 30.23
C VAL A 37 11.94 18.42 30.95
N PRO A 38 11.45 19.46 30.23
CA PRO A 38 10.89 20.66 30.86
C PRO A 38 9.67 20.37 31.73
N ALA A 39 9.29 21.28 32.63
CA ALA A 39 8.04 21.16 33.36
C ALA A 39 6.84 21.22 32.44
N GLY A 40 5.85 20.34 32.64
CA GLY A 40 4.66 20.25 31.76
C GLY A 40 3.94 18.92 31.90
N SER A 41 2.83 18.79 31.17
CA SER A 41 2.13 17.50 30.99
C SER A 41 2.52 16.91 29.64
N TYR A 42 2.77 15.62 29.62
CA TYR A 42 3.31 14.88 28.48
C TYR A 42 2.64 13.52 28.34
N HIS A 43 2.61 12.97 27.13
CA HIS A 43 2.22 11.58 26.88
C HIS A 43 3.49 10.74 26.65
N LEU A 44 3.64 9.74 27.47
CA LEU A 44 4.72 8.77 27.39
C LEU A 44 4.23 7.53 26.65
N ASP A 45 4.73 7.31 25.46
CA ASP A 45 4.44 6.16 24.62
C ASP A 45 5.48 5.07 24.87
N VAL A 46 5.04 3.88 25.23
CA VAL A 46 5.91 2.74 25.43
C VAL A 46 5.49 1.59 24.56
N SER A 47 6.41 1.13 23.74
CA SER A 47 6.18 0.02 22.79
C SER A 47 7.28 -1.04 22.93
N LEU A 48 6.87 -2.29 22.81
CA LEU A 48 7.76 -3.44 22.75
C LEU A 48 7.14 -4.49 21.84
N LEU A 49 7.92 -5.06 20.95
CA LEU A 49 7.46 -6.10 20.04
C LEU A 49 6.84 -7.27 20.80
N GLY A 50 5.58 -7.61 20.46
CA GLY A 50 4.81 -8.66 21.15
C GLY A 50 3.99 -8.20 22.36
N TYR A 51 3.93 -6.89 22.59
CA TYR A 51 3.13 -6.27 23.65
C TYR A 51 2.26 -5.15 23.09
N ALA A 52 1.09 -4.94 23.69
CA ALA A 52 0.27 -3.76 23.41
C ALA A 52 1.03 -2.51 23.82
N PRO A 53 1.10 -1.46 22.99
CA PRO A 53 1.69 -0.21 23.39
C PRO A 53 0.91 0.40 24.55
N ALA A 54 1.62 1.08 25.46
CA ALA A 54 1.01 1.80 26.56
C ALA A 54 1.22 3.30 26.38
N HIS A 55 0.14 4.06 26.56
CA HIS A 55 0.14 5.51 26.57
C HIS A 55 -0.13 5.98 27.99
N VAL A 56 0.81 6.70 28.59
CA VAL A 56 0.74 7.14 30.00
C VAL A 56 0.92 8.64 30.08
N GLU A 57 -0.06 9.34 30.63
CA GLU A 57 0.09 10.76 30.92
C GLU A 57 1.05 10.98 32.10
N VAL A 58 2.05 11.82 31.90
CA VAL A 58 3.09 12.12 32.89
C VAL A 58 3.20 13.63 33.09
N ARG A 59 3.10 14.09 34.32
CA ARG A 59 3.28 15.50 34.67
C ARG A 59 4.65 15.73 35.31
N VAL A 60 5.48 16.52 34.64
CA VAL A 60 6.79 16.93 35.15
C VAL A 60 6.63 18.22 35.97
N PRO A 61 6.97 18.23 37.28
CA PRO A 61 6.76 19.39 38.14
C PRO A 61 7.81 20.49 37.92
N GLU A 62 7.43 21.73 38.18
CA GLU A 62 8.33 22.90 38.10
C GLU A 62 9.51 22.82 39.06
N SER A 63 9.39 22.03 40.12
CA SER A 63 10.46 21.83 41.13
C SER A 63 11.69 21.08 40.60
N GLY A 64 11.61 20.51 39.39
CA GLY A 64 12.68 19.68 38.80
C GLY A 64 12.86 18.32 39.49
N ALA A 65 11.92 17.92 40.35
CA ALA A 65 11.94 16.60 41.01
C ALA A 65 11.76 15.48 39.96
N ALA A 66 12.45 14.36 40.17
CA ALA A 66 12.28 13.18 39.31
C ALA A 66 10.88 12.58 39.49
N VAL A 67 10.27 12.22 38.37
CA VAL A 67 8.97 11.52 38.30
C VAL A 67 9.22 10.05 38.06
N GLU A 68 8.75 9.20 38.95
CA GLU A 68 8.82 7.75 38.80
C GLU A 68 7.53 7.26 38.14
N VAL A 69 7.68 6.49 37.04
CA VAL A 69 6.57 5.91 36.28
C VAL A 69 6.74 4.39 36.22
N ALA A 70 5.71 3.67 36.64
CA ALA A 70 5.61 2.22 36.48
C ALA A 70 4.62 1.92 35.33
N ILE A 71 5.05 1.18 34.35
CA ILE A 71 4.28 0.88 33.16
C ILE A 71 4.19 -0.63 33.03
N THR A 72 2.97 -1.12 32.86
CA THR A 72 2.73 -2.53 32.59
C THR A 72 2.30 -2.69 31.14
N LEU A 73 3.08 -3.42 30.35
CA LEU A 73 2.69 -3.83 29.02
C LEU A 73 1.99 -5.19 29.07
N THR A 74 0.86 -5.28 28.38
CA THR A 74 0.13 -6.54 28.25
C THR A 74 0.62 -7.25 27.02
N SER A 75 1.08 -8.50 27.16
CA SER A 75 1.38 -9.34 26.00
C SER A 75 0.12 -9.48 25.15
N THR A 76 0.19 -9.06 23.90
CA THR A 76 -0.92 -9.17 22.98
C THR A 76 -0.45 -9.78 21.67
N PRO A 77 -1.16 -10.78 21.18
CA PRO A 77 -0.93 -11.29 19.83
C PRO A 77 -1.31 -10.27 18.74
N LEU A 78 -2.08 -9.26 19.11
CA LEU A 78 -2.56 -8.14 18.29
C LEU A 78 -1.97 -6.84 18.83
N ALA A 79 -0.72 -6.53 18.53
CA ALA A 79 -0.23 -5.16 18.62
C ALA A 79 -0.77 -4.40 17.40
N LEU A 80 -1.89 -3.72 17.56
CA LEU A 80 -2.17 -2.54 16.76
C LEU A 80 -1.23 -1.46 17.30
N GLU A 81 -0.04 -1.34 16.69
CA GLU A 81 0.86 -0.23 16.97
C GLU A 81 0.12 1.07 16.68
N GLY A 82 0.33 2.11 17.50
CA GLY A 82 -0.25 3.43 17.31
C GLY A 82 0.04 3.92 15.89
N LEU A 83 -1.00 4.03 15.09
CA LEU A 83 -0.91 4.12 13.64
C LEU A 83 -0.78 5.57 13.21
N ASN A 84 0.32 5.88 12.54
CA ASN A 84 0.32 6.98 11.60
C ASN A 84 -0.41 6.52 10.33
N VAL A 85 -1.73 6.56 10.35
CA VAL A 85 -2.51 6.20 9.17
C VAL A 85 -2.33 7.27 8.12
N THR A 86 -1.98 6.86 6.92
CA THR A 86 -1.85 7.70 5.72
C THR A 86 -3.13 8.52 5.40
N ALA A 87 -4.26 8.20 6.03
CA ALA A 87 -5.53 8.91 5.87
C ALA A 87 -5.60 10.30 6.53
N SER A 88 -4.65 10.66 7.41
CA SER A 88 -4.66 11.94 8.11
C SER A 88 -3.30 12.63 8.09
N PRO A 89 -3.22 13.95 7.79
CA PRO A 89 -1.95 14.68 7.73
C PRO A 89 -1.13 14.70 9.02
N GLY A 90 -1.74 14.38 10.16
CA GLY A 90 -1.11 14.35 11.48
C GLY A 90 -0.88 12.96 12.06
N GLY A 91 -1.30 11.92 11.34
CA GLY A 91 -1.47 10.59 11.92
C GLY A 91 -2.68 10.55 12.87
N SER A 92 -3.40 9.46 12.89
CA SER A 92 -4.57 9.27 13.76
C SER A 92 -4.61 7.84 14.29
N ASP A 93 -5.20 7.67 15.46
CA ASP A 93 -5.56 6.35 15.97
C ASP A 93 -6.55 5.68 14.99
N PRO A 94 -6.45 4.38 14.72
CA PRO A 94 -7.41 3.68 13.86
C PRO A 94 -8.86 3.84 14.27
N LEU A 95 -9.14 3.99 15.57
CA LEU A 95 -10.50 4.23 16.07
C LEU A 95 -11.03 5.62 15.71
N ASP A 96 -10.14 6.58 15.40
CA ASP A 96 -10.49 7.98 15.09
C ASP A 96 -10.66 8.26 13.59
N VAL A 97 -10.15 7.38 12.73
CA VAL A 97 -10.22 7.57 11.26
C VAL A 97 -11.64 7.31 10.76
N ALA A 98 -12.17 8.19 9.90
CA ALA A 98 -13.50 8.01 9.34
C ALA A 98 -13.55 6.90 8.27
N GLN A 99 -12.47 6.68 7.51
CA GLN A 99 -12.37 5.67 6.44
C GLN A 99 -11.95 4.30 6.97
N SER A 100 -12.32 3.24 6.25
CA SER A 100 -11.82 1.88 6.48
C SER A 100 -10.33 1.79 6.15
N THR A 101 -9.54 1.28 7.09
CA THR A 101 -8.07 1.16 6.96
C THR A 101 -7.58 -0.23 7.31
N VAL A 102 -6.43 -0.61 6.76
CA VAL A 102 -5.65 -1.80 7.14
C VAL A 102 -4.20 -1.39 7.31
N GLN A 103 -3.53 -1.99 8.28
CA GLN A 103 -2.09 -1.91 8.41
C GLN A 103 -1.54 -3.32 8.62
N LEU A 104 -0.50 -3.65 7.88
CA LEU A 104 0.35 -4.82 8.13
C LEU A 104 1.70 -4.34 8.63
N SER A 105 2.11 -4.76 9.82
CA SER A 105 3.41 -4.47 10.43
C SER A 105 3.87 -5.65 11.29
N GLY A 106 5.17 -5.68 11.63
CA GLY A 106 5.75 -6.67 12.54
C GLY A 106 5.38 -8.11 12.15
N LYS A 107 4.95 -8.92 13.14
CA LYS A 107 4.59 -10.33 12.93
C LYS A 107 3.44 -10.54 11.93
N GLU A 108 2.53 -9.57 11.81
CA GLU A 108 1.41 -9.69 10.87
C GLU A 108 1.90 -9.50 9.44
N LEU A 109 2.80 -8.55 9.19
CA LEU A 109 3.47 -8.41 7.90
C LEU A 109 4.27 -9.67 7.57
N ASP A 110 5.10 -10.16 8.51
CA ASP A 110 5.95 -11.34 8.28
C ASP A 110 5.13 -12.61 7.95
N ARG A 111 3.92 -12.76 8.52
CA ARG A 111 3.00 -13.86 8.21
C ARG A 111 2.31 -13.75 6.85
N ASN A 112 2.14 -12.53 6.33
CA ASN A 112 1.46 -12.29 5.07
C ASN A 112 2.41 -12.03 3.90
N LEU A 113 3.74 -12.01 4.13
CA LEU A 113 4.73 -11.71 3.09
C LEU A 113 4.57 -12.61 1.87
N GLY A 114 4.27 -12.00 0.72
CA GLY A 114 4.25 -12.62 -0.60
C GLY A 114 5.42 -12.18 -1.46
N SER A 115 5.41 -12.59 -2.73
CA SER A 115 6.40 -12.16 -3.74
C SER A 115 6.25 -10.68 -4.14
N SER A 116 5.04 -10.12 -4.00
CA SER A 116 4.71 -8.72 -4.31
C SER A 116 3.89 -8.06 -3.20
N VAL A 117 3.77 -6.73 -3.23
CA VAL A 117 2.92 -5.94 -2.32
C VAL A 117 1.46 -6.39 -2.42
N ALA A 118 0.96 -6.62 -3.63
CA ALA A 118 -0.40 -7.08 -3.84
C ALA A 118 -0.67 -8.46 -3.23
N ARG A 119 0.25 -9.42 -3.41
CA ARG A 119 0.16 -10.75 -2.78
C ARG A 119 0.24 -10.69 -1.26
N THR A 120 1.04 -9.77 -0.71
CA THR A 120 1.13 -9.54 0.74
C THR A 120 -0.20 -9.03 1.32
N LEU A 121 -1.00 -8.31 0.55
CA LEU A 121 -2.29 -7.76 0.94
C LEU A 121 -3.50 -8.65 0.60
N ALA A 122 -3.33 -9.71 -0.19
CA ALA A 122 -4.40 -10.52 -0.80
C ALA A 122 -5.40 -11.13 0.21
N ASP A 123 -4.93 -11.42 1.42
CA ASP A 123 -5.73 -12.04 2.48
C ASP A 123 -6.52 -11.03 3.33
N GLN A 124 -6.42 -9.72 3.00
CA GLN A 124 -7.20 -8.69 3.67
C GLN A 124 -8.59 -8.56 3.02
N PRO A 125 -9.67 -8.39 3.82
CA PRO A 125 -11.02 -8.19 3.27
C PRO A 125 -11.05 -6.98 2.33
N GLY A 126 -11.78 -7.12 1.21
CA GLY A 126 -11.93 -6.08 0.20
C GLY A 126 -10.69 -5.82 -0.66
N ILE A 127 -9.63 -6.63 -0.52
CA ILE A 127 -8.41 -6.55 -1.34
C ILE A 127 -8.22 -7.85 -2.11
N SER A 128 -8.03 -7.75 -3.41
CA SER A 128 -7.69 -8.84 -4.33
C SER A 128 -6.45 -8.46 -5.15
N VAL A 129 -6.04 -9.32 -6.06
CA VAL A 129 -4.83 -9.12 -6.87
C VAL A 129 -5.19 -9.10 -8.36
N ARG A 130 -4.85 -8.02 -9.06
CA ARG A 130 -4.76 -8.02 -10.51
C ARG A 130 -3.45 -8.75 -10.87
N TYR A 131 -3.57 -10.01 -11.24
CA TYR A 131 -2.45 -10.91 -11.45
C TYR A 131 -2.22 -11.15 -12.93
N ALA A 132 -1.06 -10.79 -13.44
CA ALA A 132 -0.57 -11.13 -14.77
C ALA A 132 0.80 -11.83 -14.70
N GLY A 133 1.21 -12.25 -13.51
CA GLY A 133 2.47 -12.90 -13.18
C GLY A 133 2.96 -12.48 -11.79
N PRO A 134 4.00 -13.12 -11.24
CA PRO A 134 4.49 -12.82 -9.89
C PRO A 134 4.94 -11.37 -9.69
N ALA A 135 5.62 -10.78 -10.67
CA ALA A 135 6.05 -9.39 -10.68
C ALA A 135 4.91 -8.46 -11.09
N ALA A 136 4.23 -8.77 -12.19
CA ALA A 136 3.10 -8.03 -12.74
C ALA A 136 1.83 -8.27 -11.90
N SER A 137 1.86 -7.82 -10.65
CA SER A 137 0.81 -8.00 -9.65
C SER A 137 0.54 -6.70 -8.93
N THR A 138 -0.68 -6.17 -9.07
CA THR A 138 -1.10 -4.92 -8.44
C THR A 138 -2.35 -5.10 -7.58
N PRO A 139 -2.54 -4.30 -6.51
CA PRO A 139 -3.68 -4.45 -5.63
C PRO A 139 -4.98 -4.03 -6.32
N VAL A 140 -6.05 -4.78 -6.04
CA VAL A 140 -7.44 -4.44 -6.36
C VAL A 140 -8.13 -4.11 -5.05
N ILE A 141 -8.69 -2.92 -4.92
CA ILE A 141 -9.42 -2.48 -3.72
C ILE A 141 -10.89 -2.31 -4.07
N ARG A 142 -11.77 -3.10 -3.43
CA ARG A 142 -13.23 -3.04 -3.65
C ARG A 142 -13.63 -3.14 -5.14
N GLY A 143 -12.89 -3.96 -5.93
CA GLY A 143 -13.11 -4.14 -7.35
C GLY A 143 -12.46 -3.09 -8.27
N LEU A 144 -11.79 -2.08 -7.72
CA LEU A 144 -11.05 -1.08 -8.49
C LEU A 144 -9.56 -1.41 -8.55
N SER A 145 -8.94 -1.29 -9.71
CA SER A 145 -7.55 -1.65 -9.99
C SER A 145 -6.86 -0.64 -10.93
N GLY A 146 -5.58 -0.85 -11.19
CA GLY A 146 -4.78 0.02 -12.05
C GLY A 146 -4.63 1.41 -11.45
N ASP A 147 -4.65 2.45 -12.28
CA ASP A 147 -4.50 3.84 -11.84
C ASP A 147 -5.68 4.37 -10.97
N ARG A 148 -6.67 3.51 -10.63
CA ARG A 148 -7.71 3.81 -9.64
C ARG A 148 -7.30 3.48 -8.20
N VAL A 149 -6.18 2.76 -8.02
CA VAL A 149 -5.57 2.45 -6.72
C VAL A 149 -4.18 3.04 -6.68
N LEU A 150 -4.00 4.06 -5.88
CA LEU A 150 -2.72 4.76 -5.78
C LEU A 150 -1.75 3.98 -4.89
N VAL A 151 -0.61 3.57 -5.44
CA VAL A 151 0.47 2.96 -4.66
C VAL A 151 1.57 3.99 -4.40
N LEU A 152 1.99 4.05 -3.14
CA LEU A 152 2.99 5.00 -2.64
C LEU A 152 4.14 4.26 -1.96
N GLN A 153 5.31 4.86 -2.00
CA GLN A 153 6.47 4.54 -1.18
C GLN A 153 6.80 5.74 -0.29
N ASN A 154 6.71 5.56 1.03
CA ASN A 154 6.95 6.64 2.01
C ASN A 154 6.11 7.92 1.77
N GLY A 155 4.89 7.77 1.23
CA GLY A 155 3.99 8.88 0.91
C GLY A 155 4.18 9.51 -0.47
N SER A 156 5.17 9.07 -1.26
CA SER A 156 5.40 9.52 -2.65
C SER A 156 4.99 8.43 -3.65
N ARG A 157 4.55 8.83 -4.84
CA ARG A 157 4.22 7.89 -5.93
C ARG A 157 5.44 7.03 -6.29
N THR A 158 5.22 5.79 -6.69
CA THR A 158 6.30 4.85 -7.08
C THR A 158 7.06 5.28 -8.34
N GLY A 159 6.41 6.05 -9.22
CA GLY A 159 7.03 6.56 -10.45
C GLY A 159 7.32 5.49 -11.49
N ASP A 160 6.63 4.34 -11.42
CA ASP A 160 6.62 3.27 -12.41
C ASP A 160 5.33 3.29 -13.27
N LEU A 161 5.17 2.29 -14.13
CA LEU A 161 4.02 2.14 -15.04
C LEU A 161 2.99 1.10 -14.55
N SER A 162 3.10 0.62 -13.32
CA SER A 162 2.24 -0.44 -12.77
C SER A 162 0.73 -0.11 -12.73
N GLY A 163 0.40 1.17 -12.78
CA GLY A 163 -0.99 1.66 -12.89
C GLY A 163 -1.54 1.62 -14.31
N ASN A 164 -0.69 1.66 -15.33
CA ASN A 164 -1.08 1.86 -16.72
C ASN A 164 -1.60 0.55 -17.35
N SER A 165 -0.76 -0.47 -17.39
CA SER A 165 -1.11 -1.77 -17.99
C SER A 165 -0.99 -2.91 -16.97
N PRO A 166 -1.67 -4.06 -17.16
CA PRO A 166 -1.60 -5.18 -16.23
C PRO A 166 -0.27 -5.94 -16.22
N ASP A 167 0.51 -5.86 -17.26
CA ASP A 167 1.82 -6.47 -17.48
C ASP A 167 2.96 -5.76 -16.71
N HIS A 168 2.77 -4.52 -16.30
CA HIS A 168 3.77 -3.74 -15.57
C HIS A 168 3.71 -3.98 -14.06
N GLY A 169 4.85 -4.40 -13.50
CA GLY A 169 5.04 -4.66 -12.07
C GLY A 169 5.30 -3.41 -11.23
N LEU A 170 5.00 -3.50 -9.93
CA LEU A 170 5.39 -2.50 -8.94
C LEU A 170 6.90 -2.60 -8.65
N THR A 171 7.59 -1.47 -8.66
CA THR A 171 9.03 -1.41 -8.34
C THR A 171 9.29 -1.35 -6.83
N LEU A 172 8.67 -2.27 -6.09
CA LEU A 172 8.74 -2.39 -4.62
C LEU A 172 8.89 -3.85 -4.20
N ASP A 173 9.83 -4.15 -3.28
CA ASP A 173 9.92 -5.45 -2.64
C ASP A 173 9.29 -5.41 -1.24
N PRO A 174 8.25 -6.23 -0.95
CA PRO A 174 7.59 -6.21 0.35
C PRO A 174 8.49 -6.67 1.52
N LEU A 175 9.56 -7.43 1.26
CA LEU A 175 10.52 -7.83 2.29
C LEU A 175 11.32 -6.64 2.86
N ALA A 176 11.45 -5.55 2.08
CA ALA A 176 12.08 -4.30 2.49
C ALA A 176 11.12 -3.36 3.25
N ALA A 177 9.84 -3.72 3.36
CA ALA A 177 8.84 -2.88 4.03
C ALA A 177 8.93 -3.03 5.56
N GLU A 178 8.85 -1.91 6.24
CA GLU A 178 8.62 -1.85 7.70
C GLU A 178 7.14 -2.08 8.02
N ARG A 179 6.26 -1.46 7.22
CA ARG A 179 4.81 -1.65 7.27
C ARG A 179 4.15 -1.28 5.94
N ILE A 180 2.96 -1.80 5.73
CA ILE A 180 2.10 -1.46 4.59
C ILE A 180 0.77 -0.95 5.14
N GLU A 181 0.40 0.26 4.75
CA GLU A 181 -0.85 0.90 5.13
C GLU A 181 -1.80 0.96 3.94
N VAL A 182 -3.07 0.67 4.15
CA VAL A 182 -4.12 0.75 3.14
C VAL A 182 -5.26 1.61 3.65
N VAL A 183 -5.64 2.62 2.87
CA VAL A 183 -6.84 3.42 3.05
C VAL A 183 -7.80 3.06 1.92
N ARG A 184 -9.01 2.65 2.26
CA ARG A 184 -10.01 2.23 1.27
C ARG A 184 -11.01 3.33 0.97
N GLY A 185 -11.55 3.30 -0.24
CA GLY A 185 -12.49 4.31 -0.72
C GLY A 185 -11.82 5.59 -1.24
N PRO A 186 -12.60 6.59 -1.65
CA PRO A 186 -12.08 7.80 -2.26
C PRO A 186 -11.15 8.58 -1.33
N ALA A 187 -9.85 8.66 -1.67
CA ALA A 187 -8.80 9.25 -0.84
C ALA A 187 -7.99 10.36 -1.55
N SER A 188 -8.52 10.92 -2.63
CA SER A 188 -7.82 11.96 -3.43
C SER A 188 -7.49 13.24 -2.65
N LEU A 189 -8.10 13.46 -1.49
CA LEU A 189 -7.94 14.70 -0.73
C LEU A 189 -6.46 15.02 -0.45
N LEU A 190 -5.67 14.04 0.00
CA LEU A 190 -4.26 14.25 0.33
C LEU A 190 -3.33 14.02 -0.85
N TYR A 191 -3.71 13.16 -1.79
CA TYR A 191 -2.83 12.60 -2.80
C TYR A 191 -3.14 13.03 -4.24
N GLY A 192 -4.29 13.72 -4.47
CA GLY A 192 -4.74 14.15 -5.80
C GLY A 192 -5.34 13.02 -6.62
N THR A 193 -5.08 13.02 -7.92
CA THR A 193 -5.62 12.02 -8.87
C THR A 193 -5.24 10.58 -8.51
N SER A 194 -5.97 9.61 -9.06
CA SER A 194 -5.66 8.15 -9.01
C SER A 194 -5.97 7.44 -7.68
N ALA A 195 -6.70 8.07 -6.75
CA ALA A 195 -7.08 7.46 -5.48
C ALA A 195 -8.61 7.26 -5.37
N LEU A 196 -9.23 6.67 -6.42
CA LEU A 196 -10.67 6.40 -6.45
C LEU A 196 -11.07 5.21 -5.58
N GLY A 197 -10.30 4.12 -5.66
CA GLY A 197 -10.50 2.88 -4.91
C GLY A 197 -9.81 2.89 -3.56
N GLY A 198 -8.72 3.62 -3.45
CA GLY A 198 -7.94 3.72 -2.22
C GLY A 198 -6.47 4.01 -2.46
N VAL A 199 -5.72 3.99 -1.38
CA VAL A 199 -4.27 4.21 -1.35
C VAL A 199 -3.59 3.06 -0.62
N VAL A 200 -2.51 2.54 -1.19
CA VAL A 200 -1.58 1.61 -0.56
C VAL A 200 -0.26 2.33 -0.35
N ASN A 201 0.21 2.47 0.88
CA ASN A 201 1.47 3.12 1.20
C ASN A 201 2.45 2.13 1.84
N VAL A 202 3.54 1.86 1.14
CA VAL A 202 4.63 1.01 1.62
C VAL A 202 5.66 1.90 2.31
N ILE A 203 5.88 1.67 3.60
CA ILE A 203 6.77 2.47 4.43
C ILE A 203 8.05 1.68 4.70
N SER A 204 9.18 2.30 4.42
CA SER A 204 10.51 1.70 4.46
C SER A 204 11.60 2.61 5.07
N SER A 205 11.26 3.63 5.81
CA SER A 205 12.15 4.48 6.67
C SER A 205 13.55 4.80 6.09
N ASP A 206 13.62 5.22 4.82
CA ASP A 206 14.90 5.43 4.13
C ASP A 206 15.67 6.67 4.64
N ILE A 207 14.96 7.73 5.04
CA ILE A 207 15.52 8.93 5.68
C ILE A 207 15.38 8.79 7.19
N PRO A 208 16.50 8.70 7.95
CA PRO A 208 16.43 8.64 9.41
C PRO A 208 15.70 9.83 10.01
N SER A 209 14.63 9.58 10.76
CA SER A 209 13.82 10.58 11.46
C SER A 209 14.10 10.66 12.97
N ALA A 210 14.91 9.74 13.47
CA ALA A 210 15.37 9.71 14.86
C ALA A 210 16.89 9.51 14.88
N LEU A 211 17.54 10.00 15.95
CA LEU A 211 18.97 9.79 16.17
C LEU A 211 19.16 8.47 16.91
N PRO A 212 19.67 7.41 16.29
CA PRO A 212 19.93 6.15 16.97
C PRO A 212 21.06 6.33 18.01
N SER A 213 20.99 5.61 19.12
CA SER A 213 22.04 5.64 20.15
C SER A 213 23.21 4.70 19.81
N HIS A 214 22.98 3.72 18.96
CA HIS A 214 23.94 2.73 18.47
C HIS A 214 23.57 2.32 17.04
N LEU A 215 24.27 1.36 16.49
CA LEU A 215 23.89 0.73 15.21
C LEU A 215 22.59 -0.04 15.42
N GLU A 216 21.57 0.27 14.62
CA GLU A 216 20.26 -0.38 14.62
C GLU A 216 19.97 -0.90 13.21
N GLY A 217 19.16 -1.94 13.09
CA GLY A 217 18.80 -2.42 11.77
C GLY A 217 18.05 -3.74 11.75
N TYR A 218 17.89 -4.24 10.55
CA TYR A 218 17.35 -5.59 10.35
C TYR A 218 18.09 -6.31 9.22
N LEU A 219 18.05 -7.64 9.30
CA LEU A 219 18.35 -8.54 8.19
C LEU A 219 17.17 -9.50 8.04
N ALA A 220 16.65 -9.65 6.84
CA ALA A 220 15.54 -10.54 6.52
C ALA A 220 15.88 -11.43 5.33
N GLY A 221 15.45 -12.69 5.40
CA GLY A 221 15.55 -13.66 4.30
C GLY A 221 14.21 -14.37 4.12
N GLN A 222 13.81 -14.59 2.88
CA GLN A 222 12.61 -15.34 2.48
C GLN A 222 13.01 -16.42 1.48
N GLY A 223 12.45 -17.63 1.65
CA GLY A 223 12.51 -18.69 0.67
C GLY A 223 11.12 -19.20 0.37
N GLU A 224 10.83 -19.55 -0.88
CA GLU A 224 9.54 -20.08 -1.31
C GLU A 224 9.69 -21.25 -2.29
N SER A 225 8.81 -22.21 -2.18
CA SER A 225 8.89 -23.44 -2.99
C SER A 225 8.13 -23.33 -4.31
N VAL A 226 7.12 -22.49 -4.40
CA VAL A 226 6.25 -22.39 -5.57
C VAL A 226 7.00 -21.89 -6.81
N SER A 227 7.93 -20.99 -6.64
CA SER A 227 8.83 -20.46 -7.69
C SER A 227 10.27 -20.97 -7.56
N SER A 228 10.56 -21.83 -6.56
CA SER A 228 11.93 -22.21 -6.18
C SER A 228 12.81 -21.00 -5.91
N GLY A 229 12.22 -19.95 -5.36
CA GLY A 229 12.81 -18.62 -5.24
C GLY A 229 13.20 -18.25 -3.81
N GLY A 230 13.97 -17.16 -3.72
CA GLY A 230 14.35 -16.57 -2.45
C GLY A 230 14.61 -15.07 -2.55
N ALA A 231 14.60 -14.42 -1.39
CA ALA A 231 14.91 -13.01 -1.27
C ALA A 231 15.70 -12.75 0.01
N VAL A 232 16.57 -11.75 -0.03
CA VAL A 232 17.27 -11.21 1.14
C VAL A 232 17.15 -9.69 1.11
N SER A 233 16.84 -9.08 2.26
CA SER A 233 16.81 -7.63 2.43
C SER A 233 17.39 -7.25 3.79
N GLY A 234 18.02 -6.09 3.88
CA GLY A 234 18.53 -5.59 5.14
C GLY A 234 18.67 -4.07 5.15
N GLN A 235 18.65 -3.51 6.35
CA GLN A 235 18.85 -2.09 6.59
C GLN A 235 19.72 -1.90 7.83
N LEU A 236 20.62 -0.92 7.74
CA LEU A 236 21.44 -0.43 8.85
C LEU A 236 21.18 1.06 9.03
N THR A 237 20.92 1.48 10.25
CA THR A 237 20.82 2.90 10.63
C THR A 237 21.80 3.18 11.76
N PHE A 238 22.60 4.22 11.64
CA PHE A 238 23.66 4.54 12.58
C PHE A 238 23.84 6.05 12.74
N PRO A 239 24.28 6.50 13.94
CA PRO A 239 24.55 7.89 14.17
C PRO A 239 25.82 8.34 13.41
N LEU A 240 25.79 9.55 12.89
CA LEU A 240 26.96 10.27 12.38
C LEU A 240 27.40 11.33 13.37
N VAL A 241 28.12 12.34 12.89
CA VAL A 241 28.58 13.46 13.74
C VAL A 241 27.41 14.36 14.14
N GLY A 242 27.33 14.68 15.42
CA GLY A 242 26.36 15.63 15.98
C GLY A 242 24.91 15.12 15.92
N ARG A 243 24.06 15.76 15.11
CA ARG A 243 22.63 15.45 14.97
C ARG A 243 22.29 14.76 13.67
N PHE A 244 23.27 14.18 12.99
CA PHE A 244 23.08 13.45 11.75
C PHE A 244 23.03 11.94 11.99
N ALA A 245 22.20 11.26 11.26
CA ALA A 245 22.16 9.80 11.15
C ALA A 245 22.16 9.38 9.68
N ALA A 246 22.67 8.19 9.40
CA ALA A 246 22.64 7.61 8.07
C ALA A 246 21.90 6.27 8.09
N SER A 247 21.28 5.94 6.95
CA SER A 247 20.63 4.66 6.70
C SER A 247 21.16 4.08 5.40
N VAL A 248 21.46 2.79 5.40
CA VAL A 248 21.83 2.00 4.20
C VAL A 248 20.90 0.81 4.14
N LYS A 249 20.21 0.62 3.03
CA LYS A 249 19.28 -0.49 2.80
C LYS A 249 19.59 -1.15 1.47
N GLY A 250 19.35 -2.46 1.37
CA GLY A 250 19.45 -3.16 0.10
C GLY A 250 18.89 -4.55 0.18
N GLY A 251 18.61 -5.13 -0.99
CA GLY A 251 18.10 -6.48 -1.11
C GLY A 251 18.15 -7.02 -2.53
N VAL A 252 17.92 -8.31 -2.62
CA VAL A 252 17.85 -9.08 -3.86
C VAL A 252 16.74 -10.11 -3.76
N ARG A 253 16.09 -10.39 -4.88
CA ARG A 253 15.14 -11.48 -5.08
C ARG A 253 15.50 -12.22 -6.36
N ASP A 254 15.44 -13.55 -6.32
CA ASP A 254 15.57 -14.41 -7.50
C ASP A 254 14.52 -15.53 -7.37
N ALA A 255 13.62 -15.63 -8.33
CA ALA A 255 12.54 -16.60 -8.37
C ALA A 255 12.35 -17.08 -9.81
N GLY A 256 12.30 -18.40 -9.98
CA GLY A 256 12.00 -19.03 -11.27
C GLY A 256 10.49 -19.12 -11.53
N ASP A 257 10.13 -19.87 -12.55
CA ASP A 257 8.75 -20.08 -12.95
C ASP A 257 7.89 -20.69 -11.87
N VAL A 258 6.67 -20.17 -11.76
CA VAL A 258 5.71 -20.51 -10.71
C VAL A 258 5.02 -21.83 -11.02
N ARG A 259 4.98 -22.74 -10.03
CA ARG A 259 4.09 -23.90 -10.08
C ARG A 259 2.65 -23.45 -9.85
N ILE A 260 1.77 -23.81 -10.79
CA ILE A 260 0.33 -23.61 -10.67
C ILE A 260 -0.30 -24.75 -9.87
N GLY A 261 -1.56 -24.61 -9.48
CA GLY A 261 -2.32 -25.69 -8.86
C GLY A 261 -2.37 -26.93 -9.78
N GLY A 262 -2.13 -28.12 -9.22
CA GLY A 262 -1.97 -29.33 -10.01
C GLY A 262 -0.56 -29.52 -10.63
N PRO A 263 -0.41 -30.31 -11.70
CA PRO A 263 0.90 -30.75 -12.21
C PRO A 263 1.48 -29.79 -13.27
N GLY A 264 1.44 -28.48 -13.09
CA GLY A 264 1.92 -27.54 -14.12
C GLY A 264 2.85 -26.45 -13.59
N ARG A 265 3.50 -25.78 -14.52
CA ARG A 265 4.21 -24.53 -14.31
C ARG A 265 3.65 -23.45 -15.24
N LEU A 266 3.62 -22.24 -14.78
CA LEU A 266 3.37 -21.07 -15.58
C LEU A 266 4.72 -20.68 -16.19
N GLU A 267 4.92 -21.02 -17.45
CA GLU A 267 6.15 -20.72 -18.18
C GLU A 267 6.33 -19.21 -18.31
N ASN A 268 7.58 -18.77 -18.40
CA ASN A 268 7.97 -17.36 -18.47
C ASN A 268 7.34 -16.50 -17.36
N SER A 269 7.36 -17.00 -16.12
CA SER A 269 6.84 -16.29 -14.93
C SER A 269 7.92 -16.03 -13.89
N PHE A 270 9.18 -16.08 -14.27
CA PHE A 270 10.30 -15.77 -13.40
C PHE A 270 10.28 -14.31 -12.93
N PHE A 271 10.88 -14.04 -11.77
CA PHE A 271 10.96 -12.70 -11.21
C PHE A 271 12.26 -12.48 -10.46
N ARG A 272 13.06 -11.52 -10.92
CA ARG A 272 14.31 -11.09 -10.32
C ARG A 272 14.27 -9.60 -10.02
N ASN A 273 14.77 -9.21 -8.85
CA ASN A 273 15.02 -7.80 -8.55
C ASN A 273 16.24 -7.62 -7.66
N ARG A 274 16.79 -6.40 -7.69
CA ARG A 274 17.77 -5.93 -6.75
C ARG A 274 17.53 -4.44 -6.47
N HIS A 275 17.64 -4.06 -5.21
CA HIS A 275 17.44 -2.68 -4.80
C HIS A 275 18.47 -2.24 -3.77
N GLY A 276 18.66 -0.93 -3.69
CA GLY A 276 19.54 -0.34 -2.68
C GLY A 276 19.22 1.13 -2.48
N ASP A 277 19.28 1.58 -1.22
CA ASP A 277 19.02 2.96 -0.83
C ASP A 277 20.07 3.44 0.15
N LEU A 278 20.41 4.72 0.08
CA LEU A 278 21.28 5.43 1.01
C LEU A 278 20.57 6.70 1.45
N GLY A 279 20.44 6.91 2.75
CA GLY A 279 19.82 8.10 3.32
C GLY A 279 20.67 8.77 4.39
N VAL A 280 20.54 10.09 4.47
CA VAL A 280 21.14 10.91 5.54
C VAL A 280 20.04 11.82 6.10
N GLY A 281 19.87 11.80 7.41
CA GLY A 281 18.90 12.62 8.13
C GLY A 281 19.59 13.52 9.16
N TYR A 282 19.06 14.71 9.31
CA TYR A 282 19.34 15.64 10.40
C TYR A 282 18.18 15.64 11.40
N VAL A 283 18.46 15.43 12.67
CA VAL A 283 17.45 15.35 13.74
C VAL A 283 17.67 16.47 14.74
N GLY A 284 17.00 17.58 14.53
CA GLY A 284 17.05 18.73 15.43
C GLY A 284 15.73 19.00 16.15
N ASP A 285 15.74 19.92 17.12
CA ASP A 285 14.55 20.19 17.95
C ASP A 285 13.46 20.98 17.20
N ARG A 286 13.85 21.84 16.27
CA ARG A 286 12.93 22.66 15.44
C ARG A 286 12.99 22.34 13.97
N LEU A 287 14.07 21.79 13.51
CA LEU A 287 14.29 21.42 12.13
C LEU A 287 14.71 19.95 12.11
N SER A 288 14.05 19.15 11.33
CA SER A 288 14.48 17.79 10.99
C SER A 288 14.24 17.55 9.51
N GLY A 289 14.98 16.64 8.94
CA GLY A 289 14.81 16.30 7.54
C GLY A 289 16.05 15.62 6.97
N GLY A 290 16.03 15.30 5.70
CA GLY A 290 17.13 14.62 5.07
C GLY A 290 16.89 14.35 3.60
N VAL A 291 17.82 13.62 3.03
CA VAL A 291 17.81 13.18 1.63
C VAL A 291 18.12 11.68 1.58
N ALA A 292 17.46 10.96 0.70
CA ALA A 292 17.78 9.58 0.35
C ALA A 292 17.83 9.43 -1.16
N GLY A 293 18.73 8.58 -1.65
CA GLY A 293 18.82 8.13 -3.03
C GLY A 293 18.71 6.62 -3.09
N GLY A 294 18.05 6.11 -4.12
CA GLY A 294 17.84 4.68 -4.27
C GLY A 294 17.82 4.23 -5.73
N THR A 295 18.02 2.93 -5.91
CA THR A 295 17.89 2.24 -7.19
C THR A 295 17.10 0.94 -7.00
N TYR A 296 16.28 0.61 -8.00
CA TYR A 296 15.57 -0.67 -8.10
C TYR A 296 15.73 -1.19 -9.52
N ARG A 297 16.27 -2.38 -9.67
CA ARG A 297 16.45 -3.05 -10.97
C ARG A 297 15.63 -4.32 -10.98
N PHE A 298 15.05 -4.65 -12.11
CA PHE A 298 14.19 -5.82 -12.26
C PHE A 298 14.38 -6.49 -13.62
N ASP A 299 14.05 -7.76 -13.66
CA ASP A 299 13.96 -8.61 -14.85
C ASP A 299 12.86 -9.66 -14.54
N TYR A 300 11.79 -9.68 -15.33
CA TYR A 300 10.71 -10.62 -15.13
C TYR A 300 10.00 -10.99 -16.43
N GLY A 301 9.56 -12.25 -16.51
CA GLY A 301 8.83 -12.77 -17.64
C GLY A 301 7.32 -12.44 -17.58
N LEU A 302 6.72 -12.34 -18.74
CA LEU A 302 5.28 -12.22 -18.96
C LEU A 302 4.74 -13.57 -19.46
N PRO A 303 3.90 -14.25 -18.65
CA PRO A 303 3.24 -15.46 -19.12
C PRO A 303 2.29 -15.16 -20.27
N ALA A 304 2.40 -15.94 -21.35
CA ALA A 304 1.55 -15.86 -22.52
C ALA A 304 0.60 -17.06 -22.60
N ALA A 305 -0.46 -16.95 -23.39
CA ALA A 305 -1.32 -18.07 -23.72
C ALA A 305 -0.53 -19.11 -24.53
N PRO A 306 -0.84 -20.43 -24.40
CA PRO A 306 -0.10 -21.48 -25.10
C PRO A 306 -0.10 -21.40 -26.63
N ASP A 307 -1.06 -20.67 -27.19
CA ASP A 307 -1.25 -20.43 -28.62
C ASP A 307 -0.96 -18.96 -29.02
N ALA A 308 -0.34 -18.19 -28.14
CA ALA A 308 0.09 -16.84 -28.47
C ALA A 308 1.22 -16.86 -29.52
N GLU A 309 1.16 -15.95 -30.47
CA GLU A 309 2.20 -15.80 -31.49
C GLU A 309 3.54 -15.38 -30.88
N GLU A 310 3.48 -14.58 -29.80
CA GLU A 310 4.63 -14.24 -29.00
C GLU A 310 4.56 -14.91 -27.63
N SER A 311 5.54 -15.75 -27.36
CA SER A 311 5.80 -16.36 -26.06
C SER A 311 7.19 -15.89 -25.59
N GLY A 312 7.45 -15.87 -24.30
CA GLY A 312 8.80 -15.56 -23.81
C GLY A 312 9.15 -14.07 -23.70
N VAL A 313 8.22 -13.16 -23.95
CA VAL A 313 8.41 -11.71 -23.70
C VAL A 313 8.77 -11.48 -22.22
N HIS A 314 9.78 -10.68 -21.97
CA HIS A 314 10.18 -10.30 -20.62
C HIS A 314 10.53 -8.81 -20.54
N LEU A 315 10.38 -8.25 -19.33
CA LEU A 315 10.69 -6.85 -19.05
C LEU A 315 11.96 -6.75 -18.23
N GLU A 316 12.96 -6.03 -18.75
CA GLU A 316 14.17 -5.66 -18.03
C GLU A 316 14.21 -4.14 -17.82
N GLY A 317 14.46 -3.69 -16.58
CA GLY A 317 14.47 -2.25 -16.34
C GLY A 317 15.02 -1.83 -14.99
N HIS A 318 14.98 -0.53 -14.79
CA HIS A 318 15.42 0.07 -13.54
C HIS A 318 14.67 1.37 -13.22
N ARG A 319 14.61 1.66 -11.94
CA ARG A 319 14.17 2.94 -11.39
C ARG A 319 15.28 3.51 -10.50
N GLU A 320 15.63 4.75 -10.73
CA GLU A 320 16.48 5.54 -9.85
C GLU A 320 15.64 6.64 -9.21
N GLU A 321 15.97 7.01 -7.97
CA GLU A 321 15.22 8.04 -7.27
C GLU A 321 16.07 8.84 -6.29
N VAL A 322 15.67 10.10 -6.11
CA VAL A 322 16.12 10.97 -5.02
C VAL A 322 14.93 11.51 -4.29
N ARG A 323 14.91 11.38 -2.98
CA ARG A 323 13.85 11.89 -2.10
C ARG A 323 14.45 12.86 -1.09
N ALA A 324 13.73 13.94 -0.82
CA ALA A 324 14.06 14.89 0.22
C ALA A 324 12.83 15.18 1.08
N ARG A 325 13.04 15.34 2.38
CA ARG A 325 11.99 15.74 3.35
C ARG A 325 12.56 16.73 4.33
N THR A 326 11.76 17.73 4.68
CA THR A 326 12.10 18.71 5.71
C THR A 326 10.86 19.01 6.54
N ASP A 327 10.99 18.85 7.84
CA ASP A 327 9.98 19.20 8.84
C ASP A 327 10.49 20.35 9.71
N VAL A 328 9.71 21.46 9.79
CA VAL A 328 10.03 22.65 10.58
C VAL A 328 8.97 22.85 11.64
N THR A 329 9.31 22.70 12.92
CA THR A 329 8.41 22.98 14.04
C THR A 329 8.34 24.48 14.31
N ILE A 330 7.15 25.04 14.18
CA ILE A 330 6.89 26.47 14.38
C ILE A 330 6.50 26.75 15.84
N ALA A 331 5.81 25.81 16.50
CA ALA A 331 5.33 25.90 17.88
C ALA A 331 4.51 27.19 18.15
N ASN A 332 3.66 27.58 17.19
CA ASN A 332 2.71 28.67 17.33
C ASN A 332 1.33 28.10 17.68
N ARG A 333 0.46 28.89 18.30
CA ARG A 333 -0.91 28.52 18.68
C ARG A 333 -1.74 27.98 17.49
N TYR A 334 -1.52 28.47 16.27
CA TYR A 334 -2.32 28.15 15.09
C TYR A 334 -1.58 27.28 14.08
N LEU A 335 -0.26 27.30 14.09
CA LEU A 335 0.61 26.60 13.15
C LEU A 335 1.63 25.76 13.95
N THR A 336 1.54 24.46 13.87
CA THR A 336 2.39 23.54 14.63
C THR A 336 3.69 23.24 13.94
N ASP A 337 3.61 22.92 12.65
CA ASP A 337 4.77 22.59 11.83
C ASP A 337 4.52 22.79 10.34
N LEU A 338 5.61 22.84 9.59
CA LEU A 338 5.65 22.86 8.13
C LEU A 338 6.42 21.62 7.65
N ARG A 339 5.90 20.95 6.63
CA ARG A 339 6.59 19.88 5.93
C ARG A 339 6.76 20.20 4.47
N PHE A 340 7.94 19.92 3.96
CA PHE A 340 8.28 19.94 2.54
C PHE A 340 8.76 18.57 2.13
N ASP A 341 8.18 18.01 1.09
CA ASP A 341 8.56 16.73 0.49
C ASP A 341 8.88 16.96 -0.99
N GLY A 342 9.89 16.28 -1.49
CA GLY A 342 10.24 16.30 -2.91
C GLY A 342 10.82 14.96 -3.33
N THR A 343 10.41 14.48 -4.53
CA THR A 343 10.99 13.30 -5.18
C THR A 343 11.28 13.58 -6.63
N ALA A 344 12.39 13.01 -7.12
CA ALA A 344 12.71 12.92 -8.54
C ALA A 344 13.03 11.45 -8.84
N GLN A 345 12.39 10.90 -9.86
CA GLN A 345 12.48 9.50 -10.23
C GLN A 345 12.71 9.38 -11.73
N TRP A 346 13.57 8.47 -12.11
CA TRP A 346 13.91 8.09 -13.49
C TRP A 346 13.66 6.60 -13.62
N TYR A 347 12.71 6.23 -14.44
CA TYR A 347 12.32 4.87 -14.72
C TYR A 347 12.53 4.56 -16.19
N THR A 348 13.15 3.43 -16.48
CA THR A 348 13.31 2.90 -17.82
C THR A 348 13.09 1.40 -17.80
N HIS A 349 12.41 0.88 -18.80
CA HIS A 349 12.41 -0.56 -19.08
C HIS A 349 12.28 -0.82 -20.56
N ASP A 350 12.78 -1.99 -20.96
CA ASP A 350 12.67 -2.57 -22.28
C ASP A 350 11.72 -3.78 -22.20
N GLU A 351 10.82 -3.89 -23.15
CA GLU A 351 10.09 -5.11 -23.48
C GLU A 351 10.91 -5.86 -24.51
N ILE A 352 11.38 -7.05 -24.13
CA ILE A 352 12.30 -7.86 -24.92
C ILE A 352 11.54 -9.11 -25.36
N GLU A 353 11.48 -9.30 -26.65
CA GLU A 353 10.84 -10.44 -27.31
C GLU A 353 11.63 -11.74 -27.11
N GLU A 354 11.03 -12.88 -27.45
CA GLU A 354 11.71 -14.19 -27.42
C GLU A 354 12.95 -14.23 -28.33
N SER A 355 12.94 -13.49 -29.41
CA SER A 355 14.09 -13.29 -30.32
C SER A 355 15.29 -12.65 -29.65
N GLY A 356 15.07 -11.92 -28.56
CA GLY A 356 16.06 -11.05 -27.89
C GLY A 356 16.07 -9.63 -28.49
N GLU A 357 15.19 -9.30 -29.41
CA GLU A 357 15.02 -7.94 -29.92
C GLU A 357 14.19 -7.09 -28.93
N ILE A 358 14.39 -5.77 -28.96
CA ILE A 358 13.64 -4.84 -28.11
C ILE A 358 12.46 -4.32 -28.92
N GLY A 359 11.25 -4.79 -28.58
CA GLY A 359 10.01 -4.32 -29.20
C GLY A 359 9.67 -2.88 -28.79
N THR A 360 9.72 -2.60 -27.48
CA THR A 360 9.44 -1.25 -26.94
C THR A 360 10.37 -0.87 -25.79
N THR A 361 10.87 0.35 -25.80
CA THR A 361 11.56 0.98 -24.67
C THR A 361 10.70 2.07 -24.06
N PHE A 362 10.45 1.99 -22.74
CA PHE A 362 9.71 2.98 -21.98
C PHE A 362 10.63 3.81 -21.10
N ASN A 363 10.46 5.13 -21.15
CA ASN A 363 11.15 6.09 -20.32
C ASN A 363 10.14 6.97 -19.59
N LEU A 364 10.26 7.06 -18.25
CA LEU A 364 9.36 7.85 -17.42
C LEU A 364 10.19 8.67 -16.41
N ASN A 365 10.14 9.99 -16.55
CA ASN A 365 10.71 10.90 -15.56
C ASN A 365 9.59 11.51 -14.73
N THR A 366 9.58 11.28 -13.42
CA THR A 366 8.55 11.77 -12.52
C THR A 366 9.16 12.64 -11.43
N GLN A 367 8.63 13.85 -11.26
CA GLN A 367 8.98 14.73 -10.15
C GLN A 367 7.72 15.05 -9.35
N THR A 368 7.80 14.94 -8.02
CA THR A 368 6.72 15.35 -7.12
C THR A 368 7.21 16.34 -6.10
N LEU A 369 6.39 17.32 -5.80
CA LEU A 369 6.64 18.31 -4.76
C LEU A 369 5.42 18.37 -3.84
N GLY A 370 5.64 18.44 -2.53
CA GLY A 370 4.62 18.54 -1.52
C GLY A 370 4.95 19.60 -0.49
N PHE A 371 3.95 20.35 -0.09
CA PHE A 371 4.00 21.27 1.03
C PHE A 371 2.79 21.04 1.92
N THR A 372 3.00 20.89 3.22
CA THR A 372 1.93 20.75 4.22
C THR A 372 2.24 21.63 5.43
N ALA A 373 1.32 22.51 5.77
CA ALA A 373 1.32 23.27 7.01
C ALA A 373 0.28 22.66 7.95
N ARG A 374 0.70 22.08 9.07
CA ARG A 374 -0.22 21.55 10.08
C ARG A 374 -0.70 22.67 10.97
N THR A 375 -2.00 22.66 11.22
CA THR A 375 -2.69 23.76 11.90
C THR A 375 -3.50 23.26 13.08
N GLN A 376 -3.68 24.14 14.06
CA GLN A 376 -4.58 23.97 15.20
C GLN A 376 -5.48 25.22 15.31
N LEU A 377 -6.44 25.35 14.39
CA LEU A 377 -7.27 26.56 14.30
C LEU A 377 -8.27 26.70 15.44
N LEU A 378 -8.71 25.60 16.02
CA LEU A 378 -9.62 25.53 17.17
C LEU A 378 -8.94 24.74 18.29
N PRO A 379 -9.36 24.92 19.58
CA PRO A 379 -8.87 24.09 20.67
C PRO A 379 -9.08 22.60 20.35
N ASN A 380 -8.03 21.80 20.49
CA ASN A 380 -8.01 20.35 20.27
C ASN A 380 -8.37 19.91 18.82
N ALA A 381 -8.49 20.85 17.87
CA ALA A 381 -8.67 20.53 16.46
C ALA A 381 -7.30 20.26 15.81
N LYS A 382 -7.24 19.25 14.93
CA LYS A 382 -6.08 18.96 14.11
C LYS A 382 -6.41 19.33 12.67
N GLY A 383 -5.54 20.07 12.00
CA GLY A 383 -5.77 20.44 10.63
C GLY A 383 -4.51 20.51 9.80
N ALA A 384 -4.70 20.64 8.50
CA ALA A 384 -3.62 20.90 7.55
C ALA A 384 -4.13 21.70 6.37
N VAL A 385 -3.27 22.53 5.83
CA VAL A 385 -3.40 23.12 4.51
C VAL A 385 -2.14 22.77 3.72
N GLY A 386 -2.29 22.51 2.43
CA GLY A 386 -1.13 22.13 1.66
C GLY A 386 -1.31 22.32 0.17
N ALA A 387 -0.20 22.11 -0.54
CA ALA A 387 -0.13 22.12 -1.99
C ALA A 387 0.74 20.96 -2.47
N SER A 388 0.46 20.47 -3.66
CA SER A 388 1.28 19.43 -4.29
C SER A 388 1.39 19.68 -5.80
N GLY A 389 2.50 19.22 -6.39
CA GLY A 389 2.75 19.22 -7.82
C GLY A 389 3.28 17.88 -8.28
N LEU A 390 2.87 17.46 -9.48
CA LEU A 390 3.37 16.29 -10.20
C LEU A 390 3.77 16.74 -11.60
N PHE A 391 4.98 16.40 -12.02
CA PHE A 391 5.51 16.63 -13.36
C PHE A 391 6.04 15.30 -13.88
N ARG A 392 5.46 14.80 -14.96
CA ARG A 392 5.79 13.50 -15.52
C ARG A 392 6.02 13.63 -17.01
N GLN A 393 7.14 13.12 -17.45
CA GLN A 393 7.47 12.97 -18.87
C GLN A 393 7.48 11.48 -19.20
N TYR A 394 6.70 11.12 -20.20
CA TYR A 394 6.54 9.75 -20.66
C TYR A 394 6.95 9.65 -22.13
N VAL A 395 7.74 8.63 -22.45
CA VAL A 395 8.20 8.33 -23.81
C VAL A 395 8.23 6.82 -23.99
N ALA A 396 7.48 6.31 -24.95
CA ALA A 396 7.62 4.96 -25.49
C ALA A 396 8.23 5.06 -26.88
N THR A 397 9.21 4.23 -27.18
CA THR A 397 9.90 4.16 -28.47
C THR A 397 10.05 2.71 -28.89
N GLY A 398 9.89 2.42 -30.16
CA GLY A 398 9.88 1.09 -30.76
C GLY A 398 8.69 0.95 -31.72
N GLU A 399 8.66 -0.12 -32.49
CA GLU A 399 7.58 -0.37 -33.47
C GLU A 399 6.25 -0.58 -32.78
N GLU A 400 6.25 -1.21 -31.60
CA GLU A 400 5.09 -1.50 -30.78
C GLU A 400 4.70 -0.34 -29.83
N ALA A 401 5.37 0.81 -29.90
CA ALA A 401 5.01 1.95 -29.04
C ALA A 401 3.52 2.30 -29.18
N LEU A 402 2.77 2.19 -28.05
CA LEU A 402 1.32 2.34 -28.01
C LEU A 402 0.85 3.78 -28.14
N THR A 403 1.66 4.76 -27.68
CA THR A 403 1.25 6.16 -27.53
C THR A 403 2.36 7.13 -27.95
N PRO A 404 1.99 8.36 -28.35
CA PRO A 404 3.00 9.40 -28.56
C PRO A 404 3.68 9.80 -27.25
N PRO A 405 4.89 10.36 -27.31
CA PRO A 405 5.52 10.98 -26.14
C PRO A 405 4.61 12.05 -25.52
N ALA A 406 4.52 12.06 -24.17
CA ALA A 406 3.60 12.94 -23.47
C ALA A 406 4.17 13.51 -22.16
N ASP A 407 3.67 14.70 -21.81
CA ASP A 407 3.93 15.36 -20.54
C ASP A 407 2.62 15.42 -19.73
N ASN A 408 2.64 14.90 -18.50
CA ASN A 408 1.53 14.93 -17.57
C ASN A 408 1.90 15.83 -16.39
N ASN A 409 1.25 16.97 -16.28
CA ASN A 409 1.52 17.95 -15.24
C ASN A 409 0.28 18.20 -14.39
N SER A 410 0.44 18.20 -13.07
CA SER A 410 -0.66 18.55 -12.17
C SER A 410 -0.19 19.40 -11.00
N GLY A 411 -1.11 20.22 -10.49
CA GLY A 411 -0.94 20.98 -9.28
C GLY A 411 -2.24 21.05 -8.51
N GLY A 412 -2.18 20.94 -7.19
CA GLY A 412 -3.37 21.00 -6.36
C GLY A 412 -3.12 21.64 -5.02
N ILE A 413 -4.19 22.21 -4.45
CA ILE A 413 -4.21 22.80 -3.10
C ILE A 413 -5.30 22.09 -2.28
N PHE A 414 -5.04 21.86 -0.99
CA PHE A 414 -6.00 21.20 -0.12
C PHE A 414 -6.08 21.84 1.27
N VAL A 415 -7.22 21.61 1.92
CA VAL A 415 -7.46 21.90 3.32
C VAL A 415 -8.10 20.66 3.98
N PHE A 416 -7.66 20.37 5.18
CA PHE A 416 -8.21 19.29 6.03
C PHE A 416 -8.37 19.80 7.45
N GLN A 417 -9.48 19.44 8.10
CA GLN A 417 -9.74 19.76 9.51
C GLN A 417 -10.41 18.56 10.19
N GLU A 418 -9.91 18.23 11.36
CA GLU A 418 -10.50 17.29 12.30
C GLU A 418 -10.84 18.03 13.59
N VAL A 419 -12.11 18.01 13.97
CA VAL A 419 -12.65 18.81 15.09
C VAL A 419 -13.35 17.86 16.07
N PRO A 420 -12.90 17.77 17.34
CA PRO A 420 -13.64 17.08 18.37
C PRO A 420 -14.94 17.84 18.69
N LEU A 421 -16.06 17.14 18.74
CA LEU A 421 -17.39 17.72 19.02
C LEU A 421 -17.68 17.74 20.53
N GLY A 422 -16.70 18.18 21.36
CA GLY A 422 -16.80 18.26 22.81
C GLY A 422 -15.60 18.99 23.42
N GLY A 423 -15.62 19.21 24.74
CA GLY A 423 -14.58 19.96 25.45
C GLY A 423 -13.31 19.17 25.80
N SER A 424 -13.26 17.86 25.51
CA SER A 424 -12.15 16.97 25.78
C SER A 424 -11.49 16.50 24.47
N ASP A 425 -10.21 16.15 24.53
CA ASP A 425 -9.49 15.52 23.40
C ASP A 425 -9.49 13.97 23.49
N ASP A 426 -10.18 13.41 24.50
CA ASP A 426 -10.28 11.97 24.69
C ASP A 426 -11.12 11.34 23.57
N SER A 427 -10.45 10.72 22.60
CA SER A 427 -11.07 10.02 21.45
C SER A 427 -12.00 8.88 21.87
N ALA A 428 -11.81 8.32 23.07
CA ALA A 428 -12.66 7.25 23.59
C ALA A 428 -14.07 7.73 24.00
N THR A 429 -14.29 9.05 24.10
CA THR A 429 -15.55 9.62 24.64
C THR A 429 -16.13 10.74 23.79
N VAL A 430 -15.38 11.33 22.86
CA VAL A 430 -15.79 12.53 22.12
C VAL A 430 -15.91 12.23 20.63
N PRO A 431 -17.08 12.49 20.01
CA PRO A 431 -17.22 12.40 18.55
C PRO A 431 -16.30 13.38 17.82
N ARG A 432 -15.81 12.99 16.64
CA ARG A 432 -14.94 13.81 15.79
C ARG A 432 -15.57 14.02 14.44
N LEU A 433 -15.50 15.26 13.95
CA LEU A 433 -15.87 15.64 12.60
C LEU A 433 -14.60 15.86 11.78
N GLN A 434 -14.51 15.20 10.63
CA GLN A 434 -13.45 15.37 9.65
C GLN A 434 -14.02 16.04 8.41
N LEU A 435 -13.38 17.10 7.93
CA LEU A 435 -13.76 17.83 6.72
C LEU A 435 -12.53 18.06 5.87
N GLY A 436 -12.68 17.89 4.57
CA GLY A 436 -11.60 18.14 3.64
C GLY A 436 -12.10 18.63 2.29
N ALA A 437 -11.29 19.47 1.65
CA ALA A 437 -11.50 19.96 0.30
C ALA A 437 -10.17 20.10 -0.44
N ARG A 438 -10.17 19.83 -1.74
CA ARG A 438 -9.02 19.93 -2.62
C ARG A 438 -9.46 20.37 -4.01
N TYR A 439 -8.64 21.18 -4.66
CA TYR A 439 -8.79 21.56 -6.06
C TYR A 439 -7.51 21.25 -6.81
N ASP A 440 -7.63 20.55 -7.93
CA ASP A 440 -6.52 20.10 -8.77
C ASP A 440 -6.70 20.61 -10.21
N LEU A 441 -5.59 21.02 -10.79
CA LEU A 441 -5.40 21.24 -12.22
C LEU A 441 -4.53 20.14 -12.76
N TYR A 442 -4.95 19.47 -13.84
CA TYR A 442 -4.23 18.38 -14.48
C TYR A 442 -4.20 18.60 -15.99
N ARG A 443 -3.03 18.49 -16.59
CA ARG A 443 -2.83 18.67 -18.02
C ARG A 443 -2.04 17.51 -18.60
N VAL A 444 -2.54 16.93 -19.69
CA VAL A 444 -1.83 15.97 -20.54
C VAL A 444 -1.53 16.67 -21.86
N THR A 445 -0.27 16.64 -22.28
CA THR A 445 0.16 17.20 -23.57
C THR A 445 1.01 16.19 -24.30
N THR A 446 0.59 15.76 -25.48
CA THR A 446 1.43 14.92 -26.34
C THR A 446 2.39 15.80 -27.14
N ARG A 447 3.56 15.23 -27.46
CA ARG A 447 4.55 15.82 -28.36
C ARG A 447 4.48 15.14 -29.72
N GLU A 448 5.12 15.71 -30.71
CA GLU A 448 5.27 15.07 -32.01
C GLU A 448 5.99 13.73 -31.83
N GLY A 449 5.48 12.70 -32.45
CA GLY A 449 5.96 11.33 -32.45
C GLY A 449 5.78 10.71 -33.82
N ASP A 450 5.56 9.40 -33.87
CA ASP A 450 5.26 8.67 -35.10
C ASP A 450 3.98 9.20 -35.76
N GLU A 451 3.92 9.20 -37.09
CA GLU A 451 2.75 9.65 -37.87
C GLU A 451 1.46 8.91 -37.49
N LYS A 452 1.55 7.64 -37.04
CA LYS A 452 0.41 6.83 -36.55
C LYS A 452 -0.39 7.49 -35.44
N PHE A 453 0.21 8.37 -34.62
CA PHE A 453 -0.43 9.07 -33.52
C PHE A 453 -1.04 10.43 -33.89
N GLY A 454 -0.72 10.95 -35.10
CA GLY A 454 -1.18 12.25 -35.57
C GLY A 454 -0.50 13.44 -34.83
N PRO A 455 -1.04 14.66 -34.98
CA PRO A 455 -0.41 15.86 -34.46
C PRO A 455 -0.48 15.93 -32.92
N ALA A 456 0.44 16.67 -32.32
CA ALA A 456 0.46 16.98 -30.90
C ALA A 456 -0.86 17.58 -30.40
N ARG A 457 -1.32 17.14 -29.23
CA ARG A 457 -2.61 17.51 -28.62
C ARG A 457 -2.43 17.84 -27.15
N SER A 458 -3.39 18.57 -26.59
CA SER A 458 -3.43 18.87 -25.14
C SER A 458 -4.84 18.70 -24.60
N ARG A 459 -4.95 18.13 -23.41
CA ARG A 459 -6.20 17.98 -22.64
C ARG A 459 -5.99 18.53 -21.24
N ASP A 460 -6.93 19.34 -20.80
CA ASP A 460 -6.97 19.91 -19.44
C ASP A 460 -8.12 19.32 -18.65
N PHE A 461 -7.86 19.02 -17.38
CA PHE A 461 -8.84 18.53 -16.43
C PHE A 461 -8.69 19.30 -15.13
N ASP A 462 -9.72 20.04 -14.75
CA ASP A 462 -9.81 20.67 -13.45
C ASP A 462 -10.85 19.97 -12.58
N GLN A 463 -10.49 19.64 -11.36
CA GLN A 463 -11.31 18.79 -10.53
C GLN A 463 -11.34 19.24 -9.07
N PHE A 464 -12.52 19.14 -8.47
CA PHE A 464 -12.75 19.38 -7.06
C PHE A 464 -13.00 18.07 -6.34
N SER A 465 -12.23 17.81 -5.28
CA SER A 465 -12.41 16.69 -4.36
C SER A 465 -12.84 17.22 -2.99
N ALA A 466 -13.70 16.47 -2.30
CA ALA A 466 -14.14 16.82 -0.96
C ALA A 466 -14.41 15.58 -0.15
N SER A 467 -14.28 15.68 1.16
CA SER A 467 -14.65 14.63 2.10
C SER A 467 -15.30 15.21 3.35
N ALA A 468 -16.27 14.48 3.90
CA ALA A 468 -16.85 14.72 5.20
C ALA A 468 -16.99 13.39 5.93
N GLY A 469 -16.57 13.33 7.19
CA GLY A 469 -16.65 12.12 8.00
C GLY A 469 -16.93 12.44 9.45
N VAL A 470 -17.61 11.52 10.13
CA VAL A 470 -17.86 11.59 11.57
C VAL A 470 -17.45 10.26 12.18
N THR A 471 -16.68 10.32 13.26
CA THR A 471 -16.40 9.18 14.11
C THR A 471 -17.11 9.37 15.45
N TYR A 472 -17.90 8.40 15.86
CA TYR A 472 -18.70 8.43 17.08
C TYR A 472 -18.29 7.28 18.00
N PRO A 473 -17.73 7.52 19.18
CA PRO A 473 -17.45 6.48 20.16
C PRO A 473 -18.76 5.97 20.77
N LEU A 474 -19.09 4.71 20.52
CA LEU A 474 -20.27 4.04 21.08
C LEU A 474 -20.01 3.56 22.52
N ALA A 475 -18.80 3.11 22.77
CA ALA A 475 -18.30 2.68 24.08
C ALA A 475 -16.75 2.71 24.04
N ARG A 476 -16.10 2.54 25.20
CA ARG A 476 -14.64 2.43 25.23
C ARG A 476 -14.16 1.27 24.35
N GLY A 477 -13.33 1.57 23.36
CA GLY A 477 -12.83 0.62 22.37
C GLY A 477 -13.84 0.20 21.29
N ILE A 478 -14.99 0.90 21.16
CA ILE A 478 -15.96 0.66 20.08
C ILE A 478 -16.33 2.00 19.45
N SER A 479 -16.12 2.14 18.16
CA SER A 479 -16.48 3.33 17.40
C SER A 479 -17.30 2.99 16.16
N LEU A 480 -18.22 3.89 15.82
CA LEU A 480 -18.94 3.92 14.55
C LEU A 480 -18.48 5.14 13.78
N ALA A 481 -18.02 4.95 12.57
CA ALA A 481 -17.67 6.03 11.67
C ALA A 481 -18.56 6.02 10.43
N GLY A 482 -18.81 7.21 9.89
CA GLY A 482 -19.47 7.38 8.59
C GLY A 482 -18.74 8.43 7.79
N SER A 483 -18.58 8.22 6.50
CA SER A 483 -17.93 9.18 5.61
C SER A 483 -18.59 9.24 4.24
N VAL A 484 -18.49 10.42 3.62
CA VAL A 484 -18.80 10.65 2.20
C VAL A 484 -17.61 11.39 1.60
N ALA A 485 -17.14 10.91 0.46
CA ALA A 485 -16.00 11.53 -0.22
C ALA A 485 -16.18 11.50 -1.74
N ARG A 486 -15.71 12.56 -2.40
CA ARG A 486 -15.57 12.66 -3.85
C ARG A 486 -14.10 12.68 -4.21
N ALA A 487 -13.71 11.79 -5.11
CA ALA A 487 -12.37 11.69 -5.68
C ALA A 487 -12.44 11.66 -7.20
N PHE A 488 -11.31 11.91 -7.87
CA PHE A 488 -11.25 11.87 -9.32
C PHE A 488 -9.99 11.16 -9.82
N ARG A 489 -10.01 10.77 -11.10
CA ARG A 489 -8.87 10.29 -11.87
C ARG A 489 -8.90 10.91 -13.26
N ALA A 490 -7.82 11.55 -13.67
CA ALA A 490 -7.65 11.96 -15.06
C ALA A 490 -7.35 10.72 -15.93
N PRO A 491 -7.80 10.70 -17.20
CA PRO A 491 -7.47 9.61 -18.12
C PRO A 491 -5.95 9.49 -18.33
N LEU A 492 -5.47 8.27 -18.53
CA LEU A 492 -4.09 7.98 -18.87
C LEU A 492 -3.78 8.39 -20.34
N VAL A 493 -2.49 8.50 -20.64
CA VAL A 493 -2.03 8.79 -22.02
C VAL A 493 -2.51 7.69 -22.98
N GLU A 494 -2.43 6.44 -22.53
CA GLU A 494 -2.87 5.25 -23.26
C GLU A 494 -4.38 5.28 -23.52
N GLU A 495 -5.18 5.65 -22.53
CA GLU A 495 -6.63 5.76 -22.68
C GLU A 495 -7.04 6.86 -23.66
N LEU A 496 -6.26 7.93 -23.75
CA LEU A 496 -6.53 9.08 -24.62
C LEU A 496 -5.97 8.91 -26.05
N PHE A 497 -4.77 8.33 -26.18
CA PHE A 497 -3.98 8.49 -27.39
C PHE A 497 -3.33 7.22 -27.94
N SER A 498 -3.64 6.03 -27.42
CA SER A 498 -3.17 4.76 -28.01
C SER A 498 -3.62 4.62 -29.46
N ASN A 499 -2.76 4.07 -30.31
CA ASN A 499 -3.08 3.68 -31.67
C ASN A 499 -2.05 2.67 -32.20
N ALA A 500 -1.95 1.51 -31.56
CA ALA A 500 -1.02 0.46 -31.96
C ALA A 500 -1.46 -0.92 -31.44
N PHE A 501 -0.84 -1.96 -31.95
CA PHE A 501 -0.92 -3.31 -31.41
C PHE A 501 -0.21 -3.38 -30.07
N HIS A 502 -0.82 -4.05 -29.11
CA HIS A 502 -0.31 -4.28 -27.77
C HIS A 502 -0.03 -5.77 -27.62
N ALA A 503 1.17 -6.19 -27.96
CA ALA A 503 1.59 -7.59 -27.99
C ALA A 503 1.34 -8.31 -26.66
N ALA A 504 1.73 -7.72 -25.54
CA ALA A 504 1.56 -8.28 -24.20
C ALA A 504 0.09 -8.59 -23.81
N VAL A 505 -0.89 -7.99 -24.48
CA VAL A 505 -2.33 -8.18 -24.24
C VAL A 505 -3.03 -8.85 -25.42
N GLY A 506 -2.41 -8.83 -26.61
CA GLY A 506 -2.94 -9.40 -27.84
C GLY A 506 -4.12 -8.61 -28.43
N THR A 507 -4.15 -7.28 -28.25
CA THR A 507 -5.21 -6.40 -28.80
C THR A 507 -4.62 -5.22 -29.55
N PHE A 508 -5.34 -4.69 -30.53
CA PHE A 508 -5.04 -3.36 -31.06
C PHE A 508 -5.73 -2.31 -30.20
N ASP A 509 -4.96 -1.51 -29.47
CA ASP A 509 -5.46 -0.51 -28.54
C ASP A 509 -5.65 0.84 -29.24
N ARG A 510 -6.87 1.38 -29.17
CA ARG A 510 -7.23 2.69 -29.68
C ARG A 510 -7.77 3.57 -28.56
N GLY A 511 -7.09 4.68 -28.30
CA GLY A 511 -7.49 5.71 -27.33
C GLY A 511 -8.65 6.56 -27.84
N ASP A 512 -9.31 7.27 -26.93
CA ASP A 512 -10.31 8.28 -27.25
C ASP A 512 -9.91 9.64 -26.63
N PRO A 513 -9.48 10.61 -27.43
CA PRO A 513 -9.16 11.95 -26.93
C PRO A 513 -10.37 12.69 -26.35
N GLY A 514 -11.59 12.19 -26.53
CA GLY A 514 -12.82 12.75 -25.99
C GLY A 514 -13.14 12.37 -24.54
N LEU A 515 -12.41 11.43 -23.95
CA LEU A 515 -12.66 10.98 -22.58
C LEU A 515 -12.53 12.12 -21.56
N ASP A 516 -13.43 12.12 -20.59
CA ASP A 516 -13.41 13.01 -19.43
C ASP A 516 -12.79 12.32 -18.19
N ALA A 517 -12.50 13.10 -17.15
CA ALA A 517 -12.01 12.55 -15.90
C ALA A 517 -13.08 11.70 -15.21
N GLU A 518 -12.68 10.53 -14.70
CA GLU A 518 -13.54 9.73 -13.83
C GLU A 518 -13.77 10.46 -12.50
N SER A 519 -14.99 10.43 -12.00
CA SER A 519 -15.35 11.01 -10.70
C SER A 519 -16.09 9.99 -9.84
N ASN A 520 -15.55 9.63 -8.69
CA ASN A 520 -16.14 8.70 -7.74
C ASN A 520 -16.76 9.44 -6.55
N LEU A 521 -18.06 9.35 -6.36
CA LEU A 521 -18.74 9.73 -5.13
C LEU A 521 -18.99 8.46 -4.29
N GLY A 522 -18.26 8.34 -3.20
CA GLY A 522 -18.35 7.20 -2.28
C GLY A 522 -18.93 7.58 -0.94
N ALA A 523 -19.71 6.68 -0.35
CA ALA A 523 -20.19 6.73 1.02
C ALA A 523 -19.89 5.41 1.72
N GLU A 524 -19.48 5.47 2.99
CA GLU A 524 -19.26 4.28 3.80
C GLU A 524 -19.67 4.48 5.26
N ALA A 525 -19.98 3.36 5.92
CA ALA A 525 -20.11 3.28 7.38
C ALA A 525 -19.20 2.16 7.90
N VAL A 526 -18.48 2.44 8.97
CA VAL A 526 -17.45 1.53 9.53
C VAL A 526 -17.70 1.36 11.02
N LEU A 527 -17.91 0.12 11.45
CA LEU A 527 -17.93 -0.26 12.87
C LEU A 527 -16.56 -0.83 13.24
N ARG A 528 -15.94 -0.30 14.28
CA ARG A 528 -14.66 -0.79 14.81
C ARG A 528 -14.79 -1.20 16.26
N THR A 529 -14.06 -2.22 16.62
CA THR A 529 -13.97 -2.68 18.01
C THR A 529 -12.53 -3.04 18.35
N GLN A 530 -12.08 -2.57 19.50
CA GLN A 530 -10.80 -2.89 20.12
C GLN A 530 -11.01 -2.99 21.63
N THR A 531 -11.72 -4.02 22.04
CA THR A 531 -11.96 -4.35 23.45
C THR A 531 -10.98 -5.43 23.90
N GLY A 532 -10.86 -5.70 25.21
CA GLY A 532 -9.86 -6.66 25.70
C GLY A 532 -9.93 -8.08 25.13
N ARG A 533 -11.05 -8.48 24.50
CA ARG A 533 -11.22 -9.81 23.89
C ARG A 533 -11.63 -9.77 22.43
N VAL A 534 -12.18 -8.66 21.94
CA VAL A 534 -12.67 -8.54 20.56
C VAL A 534 -11.95 -7.40 19.89
N SER A 535 -11.36 -7.66 18.73
CA SER A 535 -10.85 -6.64 17.84
C SER A 535 -11.34 -6.89 16.42
N GLY A 536 -11.57 -5.84 15.68
CA GLY A 536 -12.01 -5.97 14.30
C GLY A 536 -12.68 -4.73 13.75
N GLN A 537 -13.03 -4.85 12.48
CA GLN A 537 -13.72 -3.81 11.74
C GLN A 537 -14.67 -4.46 10.74
N ALA A 538 -15.82 -3.80 10.54
CA ALA A 538 -16.78 -4.13 9.48
C ALA A 538 -17.18 -2.83 8.78
N ALA A 539 -17.25 -2.85 7.45
CA ALA A 539 -17.62 -1.70 6.64
C ALA A 539 -18.70 -2.07 5.62
N VAL A 540 -19.63 -1.15 5.40
CA VAL A 540 -20.54 -1.17 4.26
C VAL A 540 -20.28 0.07 3.43
N TYR A 541 -20.28 -0.06 2.10
CA TYR A 541 -19.93 1.05 1.21
C TYR A 541 -20.75 1.02 -0.08
N ALA A 542 -20.88 2.20 -0.67
CA ALA A 542 -21.43 2.40 -2.01
C ALA A 542 -20.68 3.52 -2.70
N ASN A 543 -20.34 3.29 -3.97
CA ASN A 543 -19.66 4.23 -4.85
C ASN A 543 -20.46 4.40 -6.13
N ARG A 544 -20.56 5.63 -6.62
CA ARG A 544 -20.99 5.95 -7.97
C ARG A 544 -19.82 6.60 -8.69
N ILE A 545 -19.42 6.00 -9.80
CA ILE A 545 -18.37 6.52 -10.67
C ILE A 545 -19.02 7.05 -11.93
N ASP A 546 -18.96 8.35 -12.10
CA ASP A 546 -19.36 8.99 -13.34
C ASP A 546 -18.17 8.93 -14.30
N GLY A 547 -18.43 8.45 -15.53
CA GLY A 547 -17.43 8.34 -16.57
C GLY A 547 -16.36 7.26 -16.32
N TYR A 548 -16.71 6.08 -15.82
CA TYR A 548 -15.78 4.95 -15.67
C TYR A 548 -15.19 4.54 -17.01
N ILE A 549 -13.86 4.59 -17.17
CA ILE A 549 -13.13 4.26 -18.39
C ILE A 549 -12.82 2.77 -18.41
N PHE A 550 -13.07 2.11 -19.53
CA PHE A 550 -12.82 0.67 -19.67
C PHE A 550 -12.43 0.31 -21.10
N PRO A 551 -11.62 -0.76 -21.30
CA PRO A 551 -11.40 -1.33 -22.61
C PRO A 551 -12.69 -1.97 -23.13
N ASN A 552 -13.04 -1.69 -24.39
CA ASN A 552 -14.24 -2.16 -25.02
C ASN A 552 -13.89 -2.78 -26.38
N ILE A 553 -14.00 -4.09 -26.51
CA ILE A 553 -13.77 -4.78 -27.77
C ILE A 553 -14.95 -4.48 -28.69
N ILE A 554 -14.68 -3.76 -29.80
CA ILE A 554 -15.71 -3.29 -30.74
C ILE A 554 -15.72 -4.08 -32.07
N GLY A 555 -14.85 -5.06 -32.21
CA GLY A 555 -14.67 -5.89 -33.39
C GLY A 555 -13.24 -6.33 -33.55
N ASP A 556 -12.85 -6.74 -34.72
CA ASP A 556 -11.49 -7.15 -35.05
C ASP A 556 -10.83 -6.16 -36.02
N THR A 557 -9.51 -6.11 -36.03
CA THR A 557 -8.72 -5.35 -37.01
C THR A 557 -7.56 -6.19 -37.51
N THR A 558 -7.01 -5.83 -38.66
CA THR A 558 -5.81 -6.46 -39.23
C THR A 558 -4.60 -5.63 -38.86
N VAL A 559 -3.63 -6.25 -38.25
CA VAL A 559 -2.28 -5.70 -37.98
C VAL A 559 -1.36 -6.22 -39.07
N VAL A 560 -0.43 -5.38 -39.52
CA VAL A 560 0.64 -5.75 -40.43
C VAL A 560 1.97 -5.44 -39.73
N GLU A 561 2.77 -6.45 -39.51
CA GLU A 561 4.05 -6.39 -38.85
C GLU A 561 5.03 -7.31 -39.59
N ASP A 562 6.23 -6.87 -39.86
CA ASP A 562 7.27 -7.62 -40.60
C ASP A 562 6.80 -8.29 -41.92
N ASP A 563 5.95 -7.61 -42.68
CA ASP A 563 5.33 -8.12 -43.92
C ASP A 563 4.33 -9.30 -43.69
N GLU A 564 4.02 -9.65 -42.47
CA GLU A 564 2.96 -10.58 -42.08
C GLU A 564 1.68 -9.82 -41.67
N SER A 565 0.53 -10.44 -41.88
CA SER A 565 -0.76 -9.85 -41.48
C SER A 565 -1.56 -10.82 -40.64
N PHE A 566 -2.00 -10.38 -39.49
CA PHE A 566 -2.83 -11.17 -38.59
C PHE A 566 -4.02 -10.36 -38.05
N VAL A 567 -5.04 -11.05 -37.57
CA VAL A 567 -6.29 -10.43 -37.09
C VAL A 567 -6.32 -10.47 -35.57
N VAL A 568 -6.54 -9.30 -34.99
CA VAL A 568 -6.61 -9.15 -33.51
C VAL A 568 -7.86 -8.39 -33.10
N PRO A 569 -8.34 -8.58 -31.86
CA PRO A 569 -9.42 -7.79 -31.30
C PRO A 569 -9.07 -6.30 -31.25
N LEU A 570 -10.01 -5.45 -31.74
CA LEU A 570 -9.91 -4.00 -31.67
C LEU A 570 -10.50 -3.50 -30.35
N ASN A 571 -9.64 -3.06 -29.44
CA ASN A 571 -10.01 -2.43 -28.20
C ASN A 571 -10.12 -0.90 -28.38
N GLN A 572 -11.32 -0.34 -28.18
CA GLN A 572 -11.55 1.09 -28.10
C GLN A 572 -11.78 1.49 -26.64
N PHE A 573 -10.93 2.35 -26.08
CA PHE A 573 -11.22 2.89 -24.75
C PHE A 573 -12.53 3.68 -24.77
N SER A 574 -13.42 3.32 -23.87
CA SER A 574 -14.78 3.83 -23.79
C SER A 574 -15.10 4.29 -22.36
N GLN A 575 -16.16 5.06 -22.21
CA GLN A 575 -16.55 5.64 -20.93
C GLN A 575 -18.03 5.42 -20.64
N ALA A 576 -18.39 4.97 -19.43
CA ALA A 576 -19.76 4.80 -18.98
C ALA A 576 -19.87 4.99 -17.47
N ASP A 577 -21.04 5.34 -16.96
CA ASP A 577 -21.29 5.45 -15.54
C ASP A 577 -21.35 4.07 -14.89
N ALA A 578 -20.80 3.96 -13.68
CA ALA A 578 -20.71 2.71 -12.93
C ALA A 578 -21.11 2.88 -11.45
N THR A 579 -21.51 1.76 -10.85
CA THR A 579 -21.78 1.68 -9.41
C THR A 579 -21.05 0.49 -8.81
N LEU A 580 -20.45 0.68 -7.62
CA LEU A 580 -19.89 -0.40 -6.81
C LEU A 580 -20.46 -0.31 -5.40
N ARG A 581 -20.86 -1.45 -4.85
CA ARG A 581 -21.36 -1.57 -3.48
C ARG A 581 -20.90 -2.86 -2.85
N GLY A 582 -20.69 -2.84 -1.56
CA GLY A 582 -20.20 -4.03 -0.90
C GLY A 582 -20.20 -3.94 0.62
N VAL A 583 -19.83 -5.09 1.18
CA VAL A 583 -19.61 -5.28 2.61
C VAL A 583 -18.28 -5.99 2.79
N GLU A 584 -17.52 -5.58 3.77
CA GLU A 584 -16.24 -6.21 4.12
C GLU A 584 -16.04 -6.19 5.62
N GLY A 585 -15.33 -7.17 6.16
CA GLY A 585 -15.04 -7.15 7.58
C GLY A 585 -14.09 -8.26 8.01
N ARG A 586 -13.44 -8.00 9.14
CA ARG A 586 -12.63 -8.96 9.89
C ARG A 586 -12.89 -8.75 11.37
N VAL A 587 -13.07 -9.84 12.08
CA VAL A 587 -13.21 -9.84 13.53
C VAL A 587 -12.34 -10.95 14.12
N GLU A 588 -11.69 -10.65 15.23
CA GLU A 588 -10.89 -11.59 16.00
C GLU A 588 -11.39 -11.63 17.44
N TYR A 589 -11.47 -12.82 17.99
CA TYR A 589 -11.95 -13.07 19.35
C TYR A 589 -10.91 -13.87 20.14
N ALA A 590 -10.38 -13.28 21.19
CA ALA A 590 -9.47 -13.93 22.14
C ALA A 590 -10.27 -14.86 23.07
N VAL A 591 -10.39 -16.14 22.68
CA VAL A 591 -11.07 -17.19 23.48
C VAL A 591 -10.34 -17.41 24.80
N ALA A 592 -9.01 -17.37 24.76
CA ALA A 592 -8.11 -17.48 25.89
C ALA A 592 -6.91 -16.52 25.70
N PRO A 593 -6.11 -16.23 26.71
CA PRO A 593 -4.97 -15.29 26.62
C PRO A 593 -3.98 -15.58 25.49
N ARG A 594 -3.97 -16.80 24.96
CA ARG A 594 -3.04 -17.25 23.91
C ARG A 594 -3.74 -17.83 22.69
N LEU A 595 -5.07 -17.82 22.64
CA LEU A 595 -5.86 -18.44 21.59
C LEU A 595 -6.84 -17.43 21.03
N VAL A 596 -6.69 -17.11 19.74
CA VAL A 596 -7.53 -16.17 18.99
C VAL A 596 -8.21 -16.92 17.86
N LEU A 597 -9.51 -16.73 17.73
CA LEU A 597 -10.30 -17.12 16.56
C LEU A 597 -10.55 -15.89 15.71
N GLY A 598 -10.39 -16.03 14.41
CA GLY A 598 -10.67 -14.98 13.43
C GLY A 598 -11.77 -15.39 12.45
N ALA A 599 -12.54 -14.42 12.00
CA ALA A 599 -13.45 -14.54 10.87
C ALA A 599 -13.27 -13.33 9.97
N LEU A 600 -13.33 -13.54 8.67
CA LEU A 600 -13.29 -12.48 7.66
C LEU A 600 -14.30 -12.75 6.55
N GLY A 601 -14.71 -11.71 5.86
CA GLY A 601 -15.53 -11.85 4.66
C GLY A 601 -15.62 -10.54 3.92
N ASP A 602 -15.82 -10.65 2.62
CA ASP A 602 -16.06 -9.52 1.74
C ASP A 602 -16.93 -9.92 0.55
N VAL A 603 -17.66 -8.95 0.04
CA VAL A 603 -18.41 -9.02 -1.21
C VAL A 603 -18.44 -7.65 -1.84
N VAL A 604 -18.17 -7.61 -3.12
CA VAL A 604 -18.33 -6.42 -3.96
C VAL A 604 -19.19 -6.74 -5.17
N ARG A 605 -20.09 -5.84 -5.49
CA ARG A 605 -20.86 -5.87 -6.71
C ARG A 605 -20.60 -4.59 -7.49
N GLY A 606 -20.11 -4.73 -8.72
CA GLY A 606 -19.88 -3.66 -9.69
C GLY A 606 -20.78 -3.82 -10.89
N ASP A 607 -21.49 -2.75 -11.28
CA ASP A 607 -22.40 -2.72 -12.40
C ASP A 607 -22.23 -1.41 -13.19
N PHE A 608 -22.32 -1.45 -14.51
CA PHE A 608 -22.64 -0.27 -15.31
C PHE A 608 -24.05 0.22 -15.01
N VAL A 609 -24.28 1.53 -15.04
CA VAL A 609 -25.61 2.09 -14.77
C VAL A 609 -26.62 1.67 -15.83
N ASP A 610 -26.18 1.60 -17.09
CA ASP A 610 -27.01 1.19 -18.22
C ASP A 610 -27.14 -0.34 -18.35
N GLY A 611 -26.58 -1.09 -17.41
CA GLY A 611 -26.72 -2.55 -17.28
C GLY A 611 -25.43 -3.33 -17.59
N GLY A 612 -25.36 -4.53 -17.04
CA GLY A 612 -24.21 -5.42 -17.12
C GLY A 612 -23.21 -5.23 -15.97
N PRO A 613 -22.44 -6.28 -15.64
CA PRO A 613 -21.41 -6.23 -14.61
C PRO A 613 -20.18 -5.44 -15.08
N LEU A 614 -19.41 -4.88 -14.15
CA LEU A 614 -18.05 -4.40 -14.44
C LEU A 614 -17.09 -5.58 -14.64
N PRO A 615 -16.04 -5.43 -15.47
CA PRO A 615 -15.06 -6.50 -15.70
C PRO A 615 -14.19 -6.77 -14.47
N PHE A 616 -13.73 -8.01 -14.33
CA PHE A 616 -12.77 -8.47 -13.32
C PHE A 616 -13.15 -8.17 -11.86
N ILE A 617 -14.43 -8.17 -11.56
CA ILE A 617 -14.93 -8.00 -10.19
C ILE A 617 -14.61 -9.26 -9.37
N PRO A 618 -13.93 -9.12 -8.20
CA PRO A 618 -13.64 -10.25 -7.33
C PRO A 618 -14.92 -10.96 -6.84
N PRO A 619 -14.86 -12.28 -6.61
CA PRO A 619 -15.97 -13.03 -6.02
C PRO A 619 -16.20 -12.66 -4.55
N ALA A 620 -17.33 -13.03 -3.99
CA ALA A 620 -17.55 -13.01 -2.55
C ALA A 620 -16.59 -13.99 -1.87
N ARG A 621 -16.05 -13.63 -0.70
CA ARG A 621 -15.14 -14.47 0.08
C ARG A 621 -15.58 -14.56 1.53
N LEU A 622 -15.39 -15.76 2.13
CA LEU A 622 -15.52 -15.99 3.56
C LEU A 622 -14.30 -16.75 4.06
N GLY A 623 -13.83 -16.42 5.25
CA GLY A 623 -12.70 -17.10 5.84
C GLY A 623 -12.77 -17.20 7.36
N GLY A 624 -12.08 -18.19 7.90
CA GLY A 624 -11.92 -18.40 9.32
C GLY A 624 -10.47 -18.73 9.66
N SER A 625 -10.02 -18.33 10.84
CA SER A 625 -8.68 -18.61 11.31
C SER A 625 -8.64 -18.97 12.78
N VAL A 626 -7.64 -19.75 13.15
CA VAL A 626 -7.28 -20.03 14.53
C VAL A 626 -5.80 -19.74 14.72
N ARG A 627 -5.46 -19.02 15.79
CA ARG A 627 -4.08 -18.68 16.12
C ARG A 627 -3.80 -18.87 17.59
N TRP A 628 -2.74 -19.59 17.88
CA TRP A 628 -2.17 -19.73 19.21
C TRP A 628 -0.79 -19.06 19.25
N ASP A 629 -0.54 -18.22 20.26
CA ASP A 629 0.74 -17.51 20.42
C ASP A 629 1.06 -17.35 21.91
N ASN A 630 2.24 -17.81 22.34
CA ASN A 630 2.73 -17.64 23.71
C ASN A 630 3.88 -16.62 23.84
N GLY A 631 4.11 -15.83 22.76
CA GLY A 631 5.20 -14.85 22.65
C GLY A 631 6.47 -15.45 22.03
N THR A 632 6.85 -16.67 22.36
CA THR A 632 8.01 -17.38 21.81
C THR A 632 7.64 -18.24 20.61
N ILE A 633 6.57 -18.99 20.72
CA ILE A 633 6.07 -19.88 19.66
C ILE A 633 4.66 -19.41 19.29
N SER A 634 4.38 -19.40 17.99
CA SER A 634 3.04 -19.23 17.46
C SER A 634 2.72 -20.32 16.45
N ALA A 635 1.47 -20.71 16.38
CA ALA A 635 0.94 -21.63 15.37
C ALA A 635 -0.45 -21.18 14.95
N GLY A 636 -0.77 -21.31 13.69
CA GLY A 636 -2.07 -20.90 13.16
C GLY A 636 -2.50 -21.72 11.96
N GLY A 637 -3.79 -21.68 11.69
CA GLY A 637 -4.38 -22.22 10.49
C GLY A 637 -5.51 -21.32 10.03
N GLU A 638 -5.73 -21.29 8.74
CA GLU A 638 -6.79 -20.51 8.11
C GLU A 638 -7.44 -21.28 6.98
N VAL A 639 -8.69 -21.00 6.76
CA VAL A 639 -9.45 -21.47 5.60
C VAL A 639 -10.15 -20.27 4.97
N ARG A 640 -10.09 -20.18 3.64
CA ARG A 640 -10.76 -19.15 2.86
C ARG A 640 -11.49 -19.80 1.69
N HIS A 641 -12.78 -19.53 1.61
CA HIS A 641 -13.64 -19.93 0.51
C HIS A 641 -13.96 -18.71 -0.35
N ALA A 642 -13.69 -18.80 -1.65
CA ALA A 642 -14.15 -17.86 -2.66
C ALA A 642 -15.31 -18.52 -3.43
N PHE A 643 -16.42 -17.79 -3.55
CA PHE A 643 -17.57 -18.26 -4.29
C PHE A 643 -17.35 -18.15 -5.80
N ALA A 644 -18.13 -18.85 -6.60
CA ALA A 644 -18.10 -18.70 -8.05
C ALA A 644 -18.41 -17.26 -8.48
N GLN A 645 -17.70 -16.78 -9.51
CA GLN A 645 -17.99 -15.51 -10.15
C GLN A 645 -18.55 -15.74 -11.55
N GLU A 646 -19.87 -15.78 -11.64
CA GLU A 646 -20.60 -15.98 -12.89
C GLU A 646 -21.04 -14.65 -13.54
N ARG A 647 -20.94 -13.54 -12.77
CA ARG A 647 -21.30 -12.21 -13.26
C ARG A 647 -20.09 -11.54 -13.88
N VAL A 648 -19.86 -11.81 -15.15
CA VAL A 648 -18.72 -11.36 -15.95
C VAL A 648 -19.19 -10.62 -17.21
N GLN A 649 -18.29 -9.89 -17.84
CA GLN A 649 -18.54 -9.27 -19.15
C GLN A 649 -18.69 -10.33 -20.25
N PRO A 650 -19.37 -10.03 -21.35
CA PRO A 650 -19.34 -10.88 -22.54
C PRO A 650 -17.89 -11.13 -23.00
N GLY A 651 -17.52 -12.40 -23.15
CA GLY A 651 -16.16 -12.82 -23.50
C GLY A 651 -15.20 -12.98 -22.32
N GLU A 652 -15.55 -12.53 -21.12
CA GLU A 652 -14.76 -12.74 -19.91
C GLU A 652 -15.05 -14.11 -19.28
N LEU A 653 -14.03 -14.88 -18.92
CA LEU A 653 -14.16 -16.19 -18.27
C LEU A 653 -14.81 -16.06 -16.89
N ALA A 654 -15.92 -16.76 -16.68
CA ALA A 654 -16.45 -17.02 -15.33
C ALA A 654 -15.50 -17.94 -14.54
N THR A 655 -15.45 -17.79 -13.24
CA THR A 655 -14.56 -18.59 -12.38
C THR A 655 -15.35 -19.41 -11.37
N ASP A 656 -14.93 -20.66 -11.18
CA ASP A 656 -15.52 -21.57 -10.21
C ASP A 656 -15.19 -21.17 -8.76
N ALA A 657 -15.98 -21.67 -7.83
CA ALA A 657 -15.69 -21.55 -6.41
C ALA A 657 -14.48 -22.41 -6.02
N TYR A 658 -13.67 -21.91 -5.08
CA TYR A 658 -12.51 -22.62 -4.57
C TYR A 658 -12.31 -22.42 -3.07
N THR A 659 -11.54 -23.33 -2.45
CA THR A 659 -11.23 -23.23 -1.03
C THR A 659 -9.73 -23.39 -0.80
N LEU A 660 -9.12 -22.37 -0.21
CA LEU A 660 -7.70 -22.38 0.14
C LEU A 660 -7.55 -22.64 1.64
N VAL A 661 -6.62 -23.52 1.99
CA VAL A 661 -6.23 -23.80 3.37
C VAL A 661 -4.78 -23.40 3.55
N GLY A 662 -4.51 -22.62 4.60
CA GLY A 662 -3.17 -22.20 4.98
C GLY A 662 -2.83 -22.63 6.41
N VAL A 663 -1.55 -22.87 6.68
CA VAL A 663 -1.03 -23.08 8.03
C VAL A 663 0.24 -22.27 8.22
N ASN A 664 0.47 -21.81 9.45
CA ASN A 664 1.69 -21.07 9.78
C ASN A 664 2.23 -21.49 11.15
N PHE A 665 3.55 -21.37 11.30
CA PHE A 665 4.28 -21.59 12.52
C PHE A 665 5.32 -20.47 12.69
N GLY A 666 5.44 -19.91 13.88
CA GLY A 666 6.40 -18.86 14.20
C GLY A 666 7.23 -19.19 15.44
N TYR A 667 8.49 -18.79 15.41
CA TYR A 667 9.41 -18.88 16.56
C TYR A 667 10.11 -17.53 16.75
N ASN A 668 10.03 -16.97 17.95
CA ASN A 668 10.69 -15.72 18.32
C ASN A 668 11.71 -15.98 19.44
N LEU A 669 12.94 -15.55 19.23
CA LEU A 669 14.01 -15.61 20.20
C LEU A 669 14.53 -14.21 20.45
N ILE A 670 14.43 -13.74 21.71
CA ILE A 670 15.04 -12.49 22.15
C ILE A 670 16.30 -12.84 22.91
N ARG A 671 17.46 -12.39 22.43
CA ARG A 671 18.74 -12.65 23.03
C ARG A 671 19.68 -11.44 22.86
N SER A 672 20.26 -10.96 23.96
CA SER A 672 21.28 -9.90 23.94
C SER A 672 20.87 -8.63 23.17
N GLY A 673 19.61 -8.23 23.29
CA GLY A 673 19.09 -7.05 22.58
C GLY A 673 18.67 -7.28 21.11
N GLN A 674 18.84 -8.50 20.63
CA GLN A 674 18.43 -8.90 19.30
C GLN A 674 17.12 -9.69 19.32
N VAL A 675 16.29 -9.49 18.29
CA VAL A 675 15.05 -10.25 18.11
C VAL A 675 15.18 -11.07 16.83
N HIS A 676 15.15 -12.39 17.00
CA HIS A 676 15.15 -13.35 15.89
C HIS A 676 13.71 -13.86 15.69
N THR A 677 13.16 -13.68 14.51
CA THR A 677 11.85 -14.21 14.15
C THR A 677 12.02 -15.21 13.02
N LEU A 678 11.46 -16.39 13.16
CA LEU A 678 11.35 -17.39 12.11
C LEU A 678 9.87 -17.66 11.88
N THR A 679 9.40 -17.50 10.64
CA THR A 679 8.01 -17.74 10.24
C THR A 679 8.00 -18.75 9.11
N PHE A 680 7.39 -19.88 9.33
CA PHE A 680 7.11 -20.91 8.31
C PHE A 680 5.62 -20.84 7.96
N ARG A 681 5.30 -20.87 6.66
CA ARG A 681 3.93 -20.82 6.15
C ARG A 681 3.75 -21.82 5.02
N VAL A 682 2.57 -22.42 4.95
CA VAL A 682 2.13 -23.19 3.80
C VAL A 682 0.85 -22.55 3.27
N ASP A 683 0.89 -22.06 2.06
CA ASP A 683 -0.25 -21.54 1.33
C ASP A 683 -0.81 -22.61 0.41
N ASN A 684 -2.11 -22.61 0.17
CA ASN A 684 -2.78 -23.59 -0.66
C ASN A 684 -2.34 -25.02 -0.31
N LEU A 685 -2.47 -25.39 0.96
CA LEU A 685 -2.01 -26.67 1.52
C LEU A 685 -2.53 -27.89 0.73
N LEU A 686 -3.75 -27.79 0.20
CA LEU A 686 -4.41 -28.88 -0.54
C LEU A 686 -4.00 -28.95 -2.02
N ASP A 687 -3.19 -27.99 -2.49
CA ASP A 687 -2.76 -27.84 -3.88
C ASP A 687 -3.95 -27.67 -4.85
N GLU A 688 -4.95 -26.93 -4.40
CA GLU A 688 -6.15 -26.60 -5.18
C GLU A 688 -5.77 -25.88 -6.47
N GLU A 689 -6.27 -26.35 -7.59
CA GLU A 689 -6.21 -25.65 -8.86
C GLU A 689 -7.36 -24.64 -8.89
N TYR A 690 -7.04 -23.35 -8.95
CA TYR A 690 -8.04 -22.30 -8.90
C TYR A 690 -7.69 -21.12 -9.81
N ARG A 691 -8.71 -20.39 -10.24
CA ARG A 691 -8.60 -19.16 -11.01
C ARG A 691 -9.27 -18.03 -10.25
N ASP A 692 -8.50 -16.97 -9.92
CA ASP A 692 -9.06 -15.77 -9.31
C ASP A 692 -9.73 -14.90 -10.40
N ALA A 693 -10.95 -14.43 -10.15
CA ALA A 693 -11.70 -13.63 -11.13
C ALA A 693 -11.00 -12.32 -11.49
N ALA A 694 -10.18 -11.75 -10.61
CA ALA A 694 -9.40 -10.55 -10.86
C ALA A 694 -8.08 -10.81 -11.63
N SER A 695 -7.69 -12.08 -11.84
CA SER A 695 -6.51 -12.46 -12.62
C SER A 695 -6.68 -12.09 -14.10
N ARG A 696 -5.64 -11.50 -14.69
CA ARG A 696 -5.62 -11.13 -16.10
C ARG A 696 -5.25 -12.28 -17.02
N ILE A 697 -4.70 -13.33 -16.47
CA ILE A 697 -4.30 -14.54 -17.18
C ILE A 697 -5.22 -15.73 -16.84
N LYS A 698 -6.38 -15.50 -16.23
CA LYS A 698 -7.33 -16.55 -15.83
C LYS A 698 -7.85 -17.37 -17.02
N GLU A 699 -7.84 -16.80 -18.22
CA GLU A 699 -8.29 -17.47 -19.46
C GLU A 699 -7.42 -18.71 -19.76
N PHE A 700 -6.11 -18.62 -19.55
CA PHE A 700 -5.18 -19.68 -19.91
C PHE A 700 -4.42 -20.29 -18.72
N ALA A 701 -4.32 -19.61 -17.57
CA ALA A 701 -3.52 -20.11 -16.45
C ALA A 701 -4.27 -20.07 -15.10
N PRO A 702 -4.17 -21.16 -14.30
CA PRO A 702 -4.53 -21.14 -12.88
C PRO A 702 -3.58 -20.25 -12.07
N ASN A 703 -4.02 -19.89 -10.88
CA ASN A 703 -3.21 -19.20 -9.88
C ASN A 703 -2.16 -20.15 -9.25
N PRO A 704 -1.16 -19.60 -8.50
CA PRO A 704 -0.10 -20.40 -7.89
C PRO A 704 -0.62 -21.55 -7.01
N GLY A 705 0.01 -22.71 -7.15
CA GLY A 705 -0.28 -23.91 -6.37
C GLY A 705 0.25 -23.85 -4.93
N ARG A 706 0.43 -25.01 -4.29
CA ARG A 706 0.94 -25.12 -2.92
C ARG A 706 2.33 -24.50 -2.79
N ASN A 707 2.47 -23.60 -1.79
CA ASN A 707 3.71 -22.92 -1.49
C ASN A 707 4.15 -23.16 -0.05
N PHE A 708 5.39 -23.63 0.14
CA PHE A 708 6.08 -23.64 1.42
C PHE A 708 6.99 -22.42 1.47
N SER A 709 6.71 -21.51 2.40
CA SER A 709 7.48 -20.26 2.59
C SER A 709 8.14 -20.24 3.95
N LEU A 710 9.38 -19.78 4.00
CA LEU A 710 10.14 -19.56 5.22
C LEU A 710 10.68 -18.14 5.23
N VAL A 711 10.35 -17.39 6.27
CA VAL A 711 10.87 -16.02 6.51
C VAL A 711 11.67 -16.02 7.79
N TYR A 712 12.92 -15.57 7.71
CA TYR A 712 13.75 -15.26 8.87
C TYR A 712 14.02 -13.78 8.95
N LYS A 713 13.85 -13.18 10.14
CA LYS A 713 14.14 -11.77 10.37
C LYS A 713 14.92 -11.60 11.67
N LEU A 714 16.00 -10.84 11.59
CA LEU A 714 16.82 -10.41 12.71
C LEU A 714 16.68 -8.90 12.85
N LEU A 715 16.28 -8.45 14.06
CA LEU A 715 16.30 -7.03 14.46
C LEU A 715 17.40 -6.83 15.52
N PHE A 716 18.18 -5.76 15.42
CA PHE A 716 19.28 -5.46 16.34
C PHE A 716 19.52 -3.97 16.51
#